data_7bf5931c52c2f4e3e97aaa5b3833bf24
#
_entry.id   7bf5931c52c2f4e3e97aaa5b3833bf24
#
_cell.length_a   1.000
_cell.length_b   1.000
_cell.length_c   1.000
_cell.angle_alpha   90.00
_cell.angle_beta   90.00
_cell.angle_gamma   90.00
#
_symmetry.space_group_name_H-M   'P 1'
#
loop_
_entity.id
_entity.type
_entity.pdbx_description
1 polymer ?
#
loop_
_entity_poly.entity_id
_entity_poly.type
_entity_poly.pdbx_seq_one_letter_code
_entity_poly.pdbx_strand_id
1 'polypeptide(L)'
;MXNYSEAAVXAQQKRNDLLISESKFMRQSITSXVLPLSIDIAHTXXLDEKQIATLQALEIEAARISISSLASLATIGELDHLGGGLDLIPSLMLTLATTDYEKVQYTIENAHASIGYYSSLXALGFLDRDSVIQKFRRGLDIPGHVSWVPGGTQLNGGRLGVMFPVAAGQAMGMRARDSESWVICHCGDAGWIAGQALNGFNAADIGNLPLTFVMQRNGIQLSDSXKNVMDKXPRPIVEAMGVEIIELKALFDTADMYKAYKHAHSRAMEGRPTMIYPTGYDSSXGAKIDFNWLAARFDIGTEVDAITSKNGISMEQEIWVPGSLMSYRDIXPMLECILLVNDLPGGVDHHDGHMKGRDEAEVLGNIMLTRNEAQQTAFNEIFRANKVNVTTNARPAPGTTNLTLSVEQLAXVXLPEVGKKTSARAGSEAAYATVAKAHPNDTFXVSCDLNPSTKLGKAAAQIPAQNQIELSIEEQAALLVADGLAMSSXKPQVNVVSTFSAFFEGIAREGLELWRYQRNLNGINEGLNVIMHMSHVGACTGRDHFSGWSLDWVTLAIGYLPYIDRFYAPADARGAFVAVRDACARYGAHIVAIPRDNLLVLSDENGDALYXPDSKWEAATPLRKXKDAKIAILALGATAGIAQDAAEKLGDLADVYVVNGLPLPNDFLDDIFAQYHGVVTVEDGIIGTRYTGVRGFAGLVLSAASQTDSKTEHVGIVDPRIAPSEGHEEVWEHFGLTSNAIAEAVKSLTXITXPINRF
;
A
#
# COMPACT_ATOMS: atom_id res chain seq x y z
N MET A 1 1.01 22.35 22.13
CA MET A 1 0.09 22.12 21.02
C MET A 1 -0.58 23.43 20.63
N UNK A 2 -0.09 23.84 19.82
CA UNK A 2 -0.48 24.82 19.53
C UNK A 2 -1.34 25.43 19.05
N ASN A 3 -1.28 25.43 18.39
CA ASN A 3 -2.22 26.27 17.69
C ASN A 3 -3.36 25.50 17.10
N TYR A 4 -3.40 24.23 17.38
CA TYR A 4 -4.58 23.47 17.04
C TYR A 4 -5.50 23.47 18.23
N SER A 5 -6.77 23.52 17.97
CA SER A 5 -7.72 23.42 19.05
C SER A 5 -7.56 22.07 19.77
N GLU A 6 -7.23 22.11 21.04
CA GLU A 6 -7.16 20.88 21.84
C GLU A 6 -8.50 20.17 21.86
N ALA A 7 -9.59 20.95 21.85
CA ALA A 7 -10.93 20.38 21.82
C ALA A 7 -11.15 19.59 20.53
N ALA A 8 -10.67 20.10 19.39
CA ALA A 8 -10.84 19.40 18.12
C ALA A 8 -10.01 18.12 18.06
N VAL A 9 -8.80 18.18 18.57
CA VAL A 9 -7.93 17.00 18.66
C VAL A 9 -8.56 15.90 19.52
N UNK A 10 -9.02 16.23 20.44
CA UNK A 10 -9.60 15.38 21.33
C UNK A 10 -10.86 14.77 20.85
N ALA A 11 -11.50 15.61 20.22
CA ALA A 11 -12.72 15.10 19.60
C ALA A 11 -12.40 14.06 18.53
N GLN A 12 -11.40 14.32 17.72
CA GLN A 12 -10.98 13.36 16.70
C GLN A 12 -10.51 12.05 17.34
N GLN A 13 -9.73 12.14 18.41
CA GLN A 13 -9.25 10.97 19.09
C GLN A 13 -10.42 10.14 19.64
N LYS A 14 -11.40 10.81 20.22
CA LYS A 14 -12.60 10.15 20.74
C LYS A 14 -13.34 9.41 19.63
N ARG A 15 -13.52 10.05 18.49
CA ARG A 15 -14.18 9.42 17.35
C ARG A 15 -13.40 8.22 16.84
N ASN A 16 -12.07 8.34 16.76
CA ASN A 16 -11.23 7.22 16.34
C ASN A 16 -11.39 6.04 17.30
N ASP A 17 -11.31 6.32 18.59
CA ASP A 17 -11.43 5.26 19.61
C ASP A 17 -12.80 4.57 19.53
N LEU A 18 -13.84 5.35 19.29
CA LEU A 18 -15.18 4.80 19.16
C LEU A 18 -15.28 3.88 17.94
N LEU A 19 -14.80 4.35 16.79
CA LEU A 19 -14.83 3.52 15.57
C LEU A 19 -14.05 2.22 15.75
N ILE A 20 -12.88 2.31 16.36
CA ILE A 20 -12.06 1.12 16.59
C ILE A 20 -12.76 0.17 17.55
N SER A 21 -13.40 0.72 18.60
CA SER A 21 -14.08 -0.12 19.59
C SER A 21 -15.31 -0.82 19.02
N GLU A 22 -15.93 -0.23 18.00
CA GLU A 22 -17.11 -0.82 17.35
C GLU A 22 -16.74 -1.82 16.26
N SER A 23 -15.48 -1.86 15.85
CA SER A 23 -15.06 -2.76 14.80
C SER A 23 -15.03 -4.20 15.31
N LYS A 24 -15.55 -5.12 14.50
CA LYS A 24 -15.46 -6.55 14.80
C LYS A 24 -14.14 -7.16 14.33
N PHE A 25 -13.45 -6.48 13.41
CA PHE A 25 -12.30 -7.09 12.73
C PHE A 25 -10.97 -6.49 13.14
N MET A 26 -10.95 -5.21 13.50
CA MET A 26 -9.69 -4.59 13.88
C MET A 26 -9.17 -5.24 15.15
N ARG A 27 -7.88 -5.31 15.25
CA ARG A 27 -7.18 -5.95 16.38
C ARG A 27 -7.30 -7.48 16.42
N GLN A 28 -7.96 -8.08 15.43
CA GLN A 28 -7.93 -9.54 15.32
C GLN A 28 -6.60 -9.98 14.75
N SER A 29 -5.83 -10.72 15.54
CA SER A 29 -4.54 -11.21 15.04
C SER A 29 -4.70 -12.51 14.26
N ILE A 30 -5.66 -13.34 14.65
CA ILE A 30 -5.87 -14.65 14.02
C ILE A 30 -7.37 -14.87 13.89
N THR A 31 -7.79 -15.41 12.73
CA THR A 31 -9.16 -15.84 12.49
C THR A 31 -9.14 -17.26 11.99
N SER A 32 -9.96 -18.11 12.62
CA SER A 32 -10.15 -19.51 12.18
C SER A 32 -11.60 -19.77 11.89
N UNK A 33 -11.78 -20.28 10.78
CA UNK A 33 -13.09 -20.54 10.37
C UNK A 33 -13.12 -21.95 9.95
N VAL A 34 -14.30 -22.48 10.05
CA VAL A 34 -14.55 -23.83 9.49
C VAL A 34 -15.34 -23.65 8.21
N LEU A 35 -14.77 -24.03 7.12
CA LEU A 35 -15.35 -23.77 5.81
C LEU A 35 -16.12 -24.97 5.28
N PRO A 36 -17.14 -24.73 4.44
CA PRO A 36 -17.92 -25.83 3.87
C PRO A 36 -17.22 -26.58 2.73
N LEU A 37 -16.16 -25.98 2.17
CA LEU A 37 -15.49 -26.61 1.04
C LEU A 37 -14.04 -26.16 0.96
N SER A 38 -13.16 -27.11 0.71
CA SER A 38 -11.76 -26.82 0.39
C SER A 38 -11.32 -27.79 -0.71
N ILE A 39 -10.68 -27.28 -1.74
CA ILE A 39 -10.23 -28.05 -2.88
C ILE A 39 -8.71 -28.00 -2.94
N ASP A 40 -8.09 -29.16 -2.88
CA ASP A 40 -6.64 -29.28 -3.07
C ASP A 40 -6.39 -29.32 -4.58
N ILE A 41 -6.03 -28.17 -5.14
CA ILE A 41 -5.87 -28.03 -6.59
C ILE A 41 -4.79 -28.96 -7.14
N ALA A 42 -3.76 -29.23 -6.36
CA ALA A 42 -2.66 -30.08 -6.82
C ALA A 42 -3.09 -31.55 -6.97
N HIS A 43 -4.06 -32.02 -6.18
CA HIS A 43 -4.41 -33.42 -6.14
C HIS A 43 -5.87 -33.70 -6.54
N THR A 44 -6.58 -32.73 -7.08
CA THR A 44 -7.98 -32.92 -7.51
C THR A 44 -8.06 -32.74 -9.01
N UNK A 45 -8.28 -33.78 -9.60
CA UNK A 45 -8.27 -33.81 -11.01
C UNK A 45 -9.47 -33.16 -11.60
N UNK A 46 -10.69 -33.46 -11.11
CA UNK A 46 -11.91 -33.00 -11.53
C UNK A 46 -12.64 -32.72 -10.31
N LEU A 47 -13.66 -31.93 -10.53
CA LEU A 47 -14.59 -31.70 -9.42
C LEU A 47 -15.73 -32.71 -9.52
N ASP A 48 -16.11 -33.26 -8.39
CA ASP A 48 -17.27 -34.16 -8.38
C ASP A 48 -18.57 -33.33 -8.32
N GLU A 49 -19.70 -34.00 -8.46
CA GLU A 49 -21.00 -33.32 -8.48
C GLU A 49 -21.28 -32.60 -7.18
N LYS A 50 -20.86 -33.15 -6.06
CA LYS A 50 -21.09 -32.53 -4.76
C LYS A 50 -20.29 -31.24 -4.62
N GLN A 51 -19.04 -31.26 -5.05
CA GLN A 51 -18.20 -30.04 -5.02
C GLN A 51 -18.79 -28.95 -5.92
N ILE A 52 -19.23 -29.31 -7.10
CA ILE A 52 -19.85 -28.34 -8.01
C ILE A 52 -21.11 -27.77 -7.39
N ALA A 53 -21.97 -28.63 -6.83
CA ALA A 53 -23.22 -28.16 -6.23
C ALA A 53 -22.94 -27.24 -5.05
N THR A 54 -21.92 -27.55 -4.25
CA THR A 54 -21.55 -26.71 -3.10
C THR A 54 -21.08 -25.34 -3.57
N LEU A 55 -20.21 -25.31 -4.58
CA LEU A 55 -19.74 -24.04 -5.12
C LEU A 55 -20.92 -23.19 -5.63
N GLN A 56 -21.82 -23.82 -6.39
CA GLN A 56 -22.95 -23.09 -6.95
C GLN A 56 -23.89 -22.57 -5.88
N ALA A 57 -24.11 -23.35 -4.82
CA ALA A 57 -24.94 -22.89 -3.71
C ALA A 57 -24.29 -21.71 -2.98
N LEU A 58 -22.97 -21.74 -2.83
CA LEU A 58 -22.26 -20.61 -2.22
C LEU A 58 -22.33 -19.37 -3.12
N GLU A 59 -22.26 -19.53 -4.43
CA GLU A 59 -22.41 -18.43 -5.37
C GLU A 59 -23.79 -17.78 -5.22
N ILE A 60 -24.83 -18.60 -5.11
CA ILE A 60 -26.19 -18.10 -4.90
C ILE A 60 -26.27 -17.29 -3.61
N GLU A 61 -25.69 -17.83 -2.55
CA GLU A 61 -25.70 -17.13 -1.28
C GLU A 61 -24.96 -15.80 -1.35
N ALA A 62 -23.81 -15.79 -2.01
CA ALA A 62 -23.04 -14.56 -2.16
C ALA A 62 -23.83 -13.53 -2.98
N ALA A 63 -24.50 -13.96 -4.03
CA ALA A 63 -25.32 -13.05 -4.82
C ALA A 63 -26.46 -12.46 -3.98
N ARG A 64 -27.14 -13.28 -3.18
CA ARG A 64 -28.21 -12.79 -2.30
C ARG A 64 -27.68 -11.74 -1.31
N ILE A 65 -26.51 -12.00 -0.73
CA ILE A 65 -25.90 -11.07 0.21
C ILE A 65 -25.51 -9.76 -0.48
N SER A 66 -24.96 -9.86 -1.70
CA SER A 66 -24.57 -8.67 -2.47
C SER A 66 -25.78 -7.79 -2.75
N ILE A 67 -26.86 -8.38 -3.22
CA ILE A 67 -28.06 -7.64 -3.58
C ILE A 67 -28.67 -7.01 -2.33
N SER A 68 -28.75 -7.78 -1.25
CA SER A 68 -29.32 -7.27 0.01
C SER A 68 -28.48 -6.15 0.59
N SER A 69 -27.15 -6.24 0.44
CA SER A 69 -26.26 -5.18 0.93
C SER A 69 -26.48 -3.87 0.17
N LEU A 70 -26.66 -3.97 -1.15
CA LEU A 70 -26.90 -2.77 -1.94
C LEU A 70 -28.30 -2.22 -1.69
N ALA A 71 -29.29 -3.08 -1.48
CA ALA A 71 -30.61 -2.61 -1.09
C ALA A 71 -30.57 -1.89 0.26
N SER A 72 -29.82 -2.44 1.20
CA SER A 72 -29.65 -1.78 2.50
C SER A 72 -28.96 -0.42 2.35
N LEU A 73 -27.92 -0.35 1.52
CA LEU A 73 -27.26 0.92 1.25
C LEU A 73 -28.21 1.93 0.64
N ALA A 74 -29.09 1.47 -0.23
CA ALA A 74 -30.09 2.34 -0.87
C ALA A 74 -31.04 2.95 0.15
N THR A 75 -31.28 2.29 1.28
CA THR A 75 -32.17 2.86 2.30
C THR A 75 -31.63 4.15 2.92
N ILE A 76 -30.34 4.40 2.82
CA ILE A 76 -29.77 5.69 3.27
C ILE A 76 -29.52 6.63 2.10
N GLY A 77 -30.04 6.32 0.93
CA GLY A 77 -29.92 7.20 -0.23
C GLY A 77 -28.60 7.10 -0.98
N GLU A 78 -27.86 6.02 -0.78
CA GLU A 78 -26.59 5.82 -1.42
C GLU A 78 -26.65 4.72 -2.47
N LEU A 79 -25.80 4.83 -3.48
CA LEU A 79 -25.75 3.87 -4.57
C LEU A 79 -24.37 3.27 -4.71
N ASP A 80 -24.31 2.07 -5.26
CA ASP A 80 -23.09 1.46 -5.73
C ASP A 80 -23.41 0.60 -6.93
N HIS A 81 -22.40 0.27 -7.69
CA HIS A 81 -22.58 -0.54 -8.90
C HIS A 81 -22.52 -2.02 -8.52
N LEU A 82 -23.51 -2.75 -8.92
CA LEU A 82 -23.66 -4.15 -8.58
C LEU A 82 -22.91 -5.07 -9.54
N GLY A 83 -22.79 -4.67 -10.81
CA GLY A 83 -22.35 -5.56 -11.89
C GLY A 83 -20.97 -6.14 -11.68
N GLY A 84 -19.99 -5.30 -11.38
CA GLY A 84 -18.61 -5.79 -11.18
C GLY A 84 -18.48 -6.75 -10.04
N GLY A 85 -19.21 -6.48 -8.95
CA GLY A 85 -19.21 -7.38 -7.80
C GLY A 85 -19.82 -8.72 -8.12
N LEU A 86 -20.96 -8.72 -8.80
CA LEU A 86 -21.61 -9.97 -9.20
C LEU A 86 -20.74 -10.78 -10.15
N ASP A 87 -20.10 -10.09 -11.10
CA ASP A 87 -19.24 -10.79 -12.07
C ASP A 87 -18.09 -11.53 -11.39
N LEU A 88 -17.62 -11.01 -10.27
CA LEU A 88 -16.48 -11.59 -9.57
C LEU A 88 -16.85 -12.91 -8.86
N ILE A 89 -18.11 -13.08 -8.47
CA ILE A 89 -18.48 -14.11 -7.51
C ILE A 89 -18.12 -15.52 -7.98
N PRO A 90 -18.46 -15.97 -9.20
CA PRO A 90 -18.15 -17.36 -9.53
C PRO A 90 -16.65 -17.70 -9.48
N SER A 91 -15.82 -16.87 -10.11
CA SER A 91 -14.39 -17.17 -10.10
C SER A 91 -13.77 -16.95 -8.72
N LEU A 92 -14.22 -15.94 -8.00
CA LEU A 92 -13.71 -15.73 -6.64
C LEU A 92 -14.10 -16.89 -5.72
N MET A 93 -15.32 -17.41 -5.86
CA MET A 93 -15.73 -18.51 -5.02
C MET A 93 -14.83 -19.74 -5.26
N LEU A 94 -14.49 -20.02 -6.52
CA LEU A 94 -13.56 -21.09 -6.81
C LEU A 94 -12.18 -20.81 -6.20
N THR A 95 -11.71 -19.58 -6.31
CA THR A 95 -10.45 -19.18 -5.70
C THR A 95 -10.47 -19.39 -4.19
N LEU A 96 -11.56 -18.96 -3.54
CA LEU A 96 -11.66 -19.12 -2.09
C LEU A 96 -11.71 -20.58 -1.68
N ALA A 97 -12.26 -21.44 -2.53
CA ALA A 97 -12.28 -22.88 -2.25
C ALA A 97 -10.90 -23.51 -2.41
N THR A 98 -10.00 -22.88 -3.17
CA THR A 98 -8.67 -23.45 -3.40
C THR A 98 -7.58 -22.82 -2.54
N THR A 99 -7.81 -21.64 -1.98
CA THR A 99 -6.79 -20.99 -1.15
C THR A 99 -6.63 -21.70 0.18
N ASP A 100 -5.39 -21.80 0.65
CA ASP A 100 -5.10 -22.29 2.00
C ASP A 100 -4.42 -21.21 2.83
N TYR A 101 -4.29 -20.00 2.27
CA TYR A 101 -3.70 -18.85 2.92
C TYR A 101 -2.22 -19.02 3.26
N GLU A 102 -1.61 -20.08 2.78
CA GLU A 102 -0.16 -20.32 2.92
C GLU A 102 0.47 -20.48 1.56
N LYS A 103 0.21 -21.60 0.88
CA LYS A 103 0.79 -21.87 -0.45
C LYS A 103 -0.03 -21.26 -1.57
N VAL A 104 -1.34 -21.17 -1.40
CA VAL A 104 -2.23 -20.63 -2.43
C VAL A 104 -2.87 -19.39 -1.86
N GLN A 105 -2.55 -18.23 -2.43
CA GLN A 105 -3.10 -16.95 -1.98
C GLN A 105 -3.69 -16.23 -3.18
N TYR A 106 -4.45 -15.19 -2.90
CA TYR A 106 -5.09 -14.43 -3.97
C TYR A 106 -5.03 -12.94 -3.70
N THR A 107 -5.23 -12.17 -4.76
CA THR A 107 -5.40 -10.73 -4.66
C THR A 107 -6.41 -10.28 -5.71
N ILE A 108 -6.86 -9.05 -5.60
CA ILE A 108 -7.91 -8.52 -6.46
C ILE A 108 -7.46 -7.16 -6.98
N GLU A 109 -7.32 -7.05 -8.31
CA GLU A 109 -6.90 -5.79 -8.93
C GLU A 109 -8.09 -4.84 -9.07
N ASN A 110 -9.26 -5.38 -9.40
CA ASN A 110 -10.47 -4.57 -9.60
C ASN A 110 -11.20 -4.39 -8.27
N ALA A 111 -10.61 -3.56 -7.42
CA ALA A 111 -11.05 -3.43 -6.02
C ALA A 111 -12.45 -2.87 -5.88
N HIS A 112 -13.00 -2.25 -6.92
CA HIS A 112 -14.37 -1.76 -6.90
C HIS A 112 -15.40 -2.91 -6.93
N ALA A 113 -14.97 -4.13 -7.21
CA ALA A 113 -15.83 -5.31 -7.14
C ALA A 113 -16.03 -5.79 -5.71
N SER A 114 -15.84 -4.93 -4.75
CA SER A 114 -15.76 -5.25 -3.33
C SER A 114 -17.02 -5.92 -2.77
N ILE A 115 -18.22 -5.56 -3.26
CA ILE A 115 -19.39 -6.18 -2.68
C ILE A 115 -19.42 -7.69 -2.97
N GLY A 116 -18.97 -8.11 -4.14
CA GLY A 116 -18.85 -9.55 -4.43
C GLY A 116 -17.84 -10.22 -3.54
N TYR A 117 -16.75 -9.55 -3.25
CA TYR A 117 -15.70 -10.03 -2.37
C TYR A 117 -16.22 -10.23 -0.94
N TYR A 118 -16.82 -9.17 -0.35
CA TYR A 118 -17.33 -9.30 1.02
C TYR A 118 -18.46 -10.32 1.10
N SER A 119 -19.33 -10.35 0.10
CA SER A 119 -20.45 -11.27 0.08
C SER A 119 -19.99 -12.72 -0.02
N SER A 120 -18.95 -12.97 -0.80
CA SER A 120 -18.37 -14.31 -0.89
C SER A 120 -17.79 -14.75 0.43
N LEU A 121 -17.16 -13.88 1.12
CA LEU A 121 -16.66 -14.20 2.47
C LEU A 121 -17.79 -14.41 3.48
N UNK A 122 -18.79 -13.74 3.27
CA UNK A 122 -19.86 -13.92 4.00
C UNK A 122 -20.47 -15.18 3.78
N ALA A 123 -20.55 -15.65 2.57
CA ALA A 123 -21.11 -16.94 2.23
C ALA A 123 -20.30 -18.09 2.83
N LEU A 124 -19.00 -17.92 2.91
CA LEU A 124 -18.11 -18.93 3.47
C LEU A 124 -18.04 -18.92 5.00
N GLY A 125 -18.63 -17.95 5.64
CA GLY A 125 -18.68 -17.90 7.10
C GLY A 125 -17.60 -17.06 7.76
N PHE A 126 -16.72 -16.41 7.01
CA PHE A 126 -15.71 -15.53 7.60
C PHE A 126 -16.31 -14.26 8.17
N LEU A 127 -17.37 -13.76 7.55
CA LEU A 127 -18.02 -12.51 7.98
C LEU A 127 -19.47 -12.83 8.32
N ASP A 128 -20.01 -12.13 9.29
CA ASP A 128 -21.43 -12.30 9.61
C ASP A 128 -22.27 -11.42 8.70
N ARG A 129 -23.52 -11.82 8.56
CA ARG A 129 -24.48 -11.17 7.68
C ARG A 129 -24.64 -9.69 7.96
N ASP A 130 -24.83 -9.36 9.23
CA ASP A 130 -25.09 -7.97 9.61
C ASP A 130 -23.88 -7.09 9.32
N SER A 131 -22.67 -7.61 9.50
CA SER A 131 -21.47 -6.83 9.20
C SER A 131 -21.40 -6.44 7.73
N VAL A 132 -21.80 -7.34 6.84
CA VAL A 132 -21.74 -7.04 5.41
C VAL A 132 -22.97 -6.22 4.99
N ILE A 133 -24.17 -6.71 5.28
CA ILE A 133 -25.39 -6.12 4.72
C ILE A 133 -25.61 -4.72 5.26
N GLN A 134 -25.40 -4.52 6.55
CA GLN A 134 -25.73 -3.25 7.18
C GLN A 134 -24.55 -2.31 7.27
N LYS A 135 -23.33 -2.78 6.98
CA LYS A 135 -22.14 -1.96 7.14
C LYS A 135 -21.35 -1.74 5.86
N PHE A 136 -21.77 -2.34 4.74
CA PHE A 136 -21.09 -2.08 3.47
C PHE A 136 -21.11 -0.59 3.19
N ARG A 137 -19.93 -0.01 3.00
CA ARG A 137 -19.71 1.41 2.78
C ARG A 137 -20.16 2.27 3.95
N ARG A 138 -20.19 1.69 5.15
CA ARG A 138 -20.54 2.40 6.39
C ARG A 138 -19.61 1.89 7.50
N GLY A 139 -19.03 2.81 8.23
CA GLY A 139 -18.14 2.47 9.34
C GLY A 139 -16.75 2.05 8.87
N LEU A 140 -16.05 1.35 9.73
CA LEU A 140 -14.63 1.06 9.53
C LEU A 140 -14.38 -0.29 8.85
N ASP A 141 -15.26 -1.28 9.06
CA ASP A 141 -14.95 -2.67 8.72
C ASP A 141 -15.10 -3.03 7.25
N ILE A 142 -16.16 -2.53 6.60
CA ILE A 142 -16.51 -2.96 5.24
C ILE A 142 -16.53 -1.74 4.32
N PRO A 143 -15.35 -1.23 3.96
CA PRO A 143 -15.30 -0.04 3.08
C PRO A 143 -15.67 -0.38 1.65
N GLY A 144 -15.86 0.64 0.83
CA GLY A 144 -16.39 0.50 -0.53
C GLY A 144 -15.44 -0.13 -1.53
N HIS A 145 -14.18 -0.30 -1.19
CA HIS A 145 -13.23 -1.03 -2.03
C HIS A 145 -12.67 -2.19 -1.25
N VAL A 146 -12.03 -3.12 -1.93
CA VAL A 146 -11.47 -4.32 -1.29
C VAL A 146 -10.51 -3.90 -0.18
N SER A 147 -10.76 -4.43 1.02
CA SER A 147 -9.95 -4.15 2.18
C SER A 147 -9.74 -5.46 2.95
N TRP A 148 -8.68 -5.52 3.74
CA TRP A 148 -8.47 -6.71 4.55
C TRP A 148 -9.63 -6.89 5.52
N VAL A 149 -10.18 -8.10 5.52
CA VAL A 149 -11.14 -8.59 6.50
C VAL A 149 -10.81 -10.06 6.74
N PRO A 150 -11.37 -10.69 7.76
CA PRO A 150 -11.10 -12.12 7.97
C PRO A 150 -11.39 -12.95 6.72
N GLY A 151 -10.43 -13.78 6.35
CA GLY A 151 -10.52 -14.59 5.13
C GLY A 151 -10.19 -13.85 3.85
N GLY A 152 -9.93 -12.58 3.94
CA GLY A 152 -9.71 -11.76 2.76
C GLY A 152 -8.27 -11.67 2.32
N THR A 153 -8.08 -10.91 1.26
CA THR A 153 -6.74 -10.62 0.76
C THR A 153 -6.03 -9.70 1.72
N GLN A 154 -4.70 -9.80 1.73
CA GLN A 154 -3.89 -8.93 2.60
C GLN A 154 -3.81 -7.50 2.08
N LEU A 155 -4.30 -7.26 0.86
CA LEU A 155 -4.15 -5.97 0.22
C LEU A 155 -5.44 -5.21 0.13
N ASN A 156 -5.36 -3.93 0.47
CA ASN A 156 -6.43 -3.00 0.15
C ASN A 156 -6.09 -2.37 -1.19
N GLY A 157 -7.03 -2.43 -2.11
CA GLY A 157 -6.84 -1.86 -3.43
C GLY A 157 -7.62 -0.58 -3.60
N GLY A 158 -7.47 0.02 -4.75
CA GLY A 158 -8.19 1.24 -5.10
C GLY A 158 -8.00 1.58 -6.55
N ARG A 159 -6.82 2.07 -6.89
CA ARG A 159 -6.54 2.46 -8.26
C ARG A 159 -6.35 1.23 -9.14
N LEU A 160 -7.02 1.22 -10.28
CA LEU A 160 -6.90 0.10 -11.21
C LEU A 160 -5.51 0.07 -11.86
N GLY A 161 -5.02 -1.13 -12.06
CA GLY A 161 -3.74 -1.37 -12.73
C GLY A 161 -2.56 -1.58 -11.80
N VAL A 162 -2.58 -0.99 -10.60
CA VAL A 162 -1.39 -1.07 -9.73
C VAL A 162 -1.20 -2.46 -9.13
N MET A 163 -2.25 -3.24 -9.04
CA MET A 163 -2.14 -4.55 -8.40
C MET A 163 -1.49 -5.60 -9.29
N PHE A 164 -1.27 -5.35 -10.57
CA PHE A 164 -0.54 -6.29 -11.41
C PHE A 164 0.91 -6.44 -10.93
N PRO A 165 1.69 -5.38 -10.77
CA PRO A 165 3.03 -5.57 -10.18
C PRO A 165 2.99 -6.00 -8.71
N VAL A 166 1.98 -5.59 -7.96
CA VAL A 166 1.85 -6.05 -6.57
C VAL A 166 1.69 -7.58 -6.54
N ALA A 167 0.84 -8.12 -7.40
CA ALA A 167 0.67 -9.58 -7.47
C ALA A 167 1.98 -10.29 -7.85
N ALA A 168 2.76 -9.67 -8.75
CA ALA A 168 4.06 -10.23 -9.09
C ALA A 168 4.96 -10.28 -7.86
N GLY A 169 5.00 -9.20 -7.08
CA GLY A 169 5.79 -9.18 -5.84
C GLY A 169 5.32 -10.23 -4.83
N GLN A 170 4.02 -10.39 -4.71
CA GLN A 170 3.46 -11.42 -3.82
C GLN A 170 3.91 -12.81 -4.25
N ALA A 171 3.85 -13.09 -5.55
CA ALA A 171 4.28 -14.39 -6.07
C ALA A 171 5.77 -14.61 -5.85
N MET A 172 6.60 -13.57 -6.01
CA MET A 172 8.04 -13.67 -5.76
C MET A 172 8.32 -14.08 -4.33
N GLY A 173 7.68 -13.41 -3.38
CA GLY A 173 7.91 -13.69 -1.97
C GLY A 173 7.44 -15.09 -1.58
N MET A 174 6.30 -15.50 -2.10
CA MET A 174 5.78 -16.82 -1.79
C MET A 174 6.63 -17.92 -2.39
N ARG A 175 7.02 -17.76 -3.68
CA ARG A 175 7.85 -18.76 -4.36
C ARG A 175 9.19 -18.94 -3.64
N ALA A 176 9.73 -17.87 -3.08
CA ALA A 176 11.00 -17.95 -2.37
C ALA A 176 10.92 -18.85 -1.14
N ARG A 177 9.74 -18.97 -0.54
CA ARG A 177 9.56 -19.79 0.66
C ARG A 177 9.04 -21.18 0.36
N ASP A 178 8.27 -21.33 -0.72
CA ASP A 178 7.63 -22.60 -1.03
C ASP A 178 7.51 -22.73 -2.54
N SER A 179 8.23 -23.71 -3.10
CA SER A 179 8.24 -23.93 -4.55
C SER A 179 6.88 -24.37 -5.10
N GLU A 180 5.96 -24.76 -4.23
CA GLU A 180 4.61 -25.18 -4.64
C GLU A 180 3.59 -24.07 -4.47
N SER A 181 4.05 -22.84 -4.24
CA SER A 181 3.15 -21.70 -4.04
C SER A 181 2.49 -21.28 -5.35
N TRP A 182 1.33 -20.64 -5.21
CA TRP A 182 0.56 -20.15 -6.34
C TRP A 182 -0.21 -18.92 -5.91
N VAL A 183 -0.19 -17.86 -6.75
CA VAL A 183 -0.96 -16.65 -6.51
C VAL A 183 -1.98 -16.48 -7.63
N ILE A 184 -3.23 -16.22 -7.24
CA ILE A 184 -4.33 -15.96 -8.17
C ILE A 184 -4.69 -14.49 -8.04
N CYS A 185 -4.55 -13.74 -9.13
CA CYS A 185 -4.86 -12.30 -9.16
C CYS A 185 -6.10 -12.08 -10.01
N HIS A 186 -7.22 -11.76 -9.36
CA HIS A 186 -8.42 -11.37 -10.09
C HIS A 186 -8.23 -9.96 -10.63
N CYS A 187 -8.63 -9.72 -11.86
CA CYS A 187 -8.43 -8.43 -12.49
C CYS A 187 -9.58 -8.10 -13.44
N GLY A 188 -9.69 -6.82 -13.77
CA GLY A 188 -10.69 -6.37 -14.71
C GLY A 188 -10.08 -5.99 -16.04
N ASP A 189 -10.94 -5.74 -17.03
CA ASP A 189 -10.49 -5.47 -18.39
C ASP A 189 -10.31 -3.98 -18.69
N ALA A 190 -10.24 -3.15 -17.68
CA ALA A 190 -9.88 -1.74 -17.85
C ALA A 190 -8.46 -1.46 -17.33
N GLY A 191 -8.09 -2.03 -16.19
CA GLY A 191 -6.81 -1.71 -15.54
C GLY A 191 -5.58 -2.23 -16.28
N TRP A 192 -5.73 -3.23 -17.13
CA TRP A 192 -4.57 -3.84 -17.78
C TRP A 192 -3.88 -2.95 -18.81
N ILE A 193 -4.50 -1.79 -19.14
CA ILE A 193 -3.82 -0.83 -20.03
C ILE A 193 -2.96 0.16 -19.25
N ALA A 194 -3.03 0.16 -17.92
CA ALA A 194 -2.17 1.05 -17.11
C ALA A 194 -0.70 0.69 -17.33
N GLY A 195 0.16 1.70 -17.32
CA GLY A 195 1.57 1.46 -17.58
C GLY A 195 2.19 0.46 -16.63
N GLN A 196 1.83 0.50 -15.37
CA GLN A 196 2.36 -0.43 -14.38
C GLN A 196 1.97 -1.88 -14.66
N ALA A 197 0.82 -2.08 -15.31
CA ALA A 197 0.38 -3.44 -15.63
C ALA A 197 1.37 -4.13 -16.57
N LEU A 198 1.87 -3.38 -17.56
CA LEU A 198 2.84 -3.94 -18.49
C LEU A 198 4.07 -4.46 -17.75
N ASN A 199 4.58 -3.68 -16.79
CA ASN A 199 5.72 -4.14 -16.02
C ASN A 199 5.36 -5.34 -15.15
N GLY A 200 4.13 -5.39 -14.64
CA GLY A 200 3.68 -6.56 -13.89
C GLY A 200 3.73 -7.83 -14.72
N PHE A 201 3.29 -7.76 -15.98
CA PHE A 201 3.35 -8.92 -16.87
C PHE A 201 4.79 -9.29 -17.18
N ASN A 202 5.64 -8.29 -17.45
CA ASN A 202 7.05 -8.56 -17.73
C ASN A 202 7.74 -9.18 -16.50
N ALA A 203 7.47 -8.68 -15.32
CA ALA A 203 8.04 -9.22 -14.09
C ALA A 203 7.60 -10.66 -13.87
N ALA A 204 6.34 -10.96 -14.16
CA ALA A 204 5.84 -12.32 -14.03
C ALA A 204 6.57 -13.29 -14.94
N ASP A 205 6.81 -12.86 -16.19
CA ASP A 205 7.51 -13.69 -17.16
C ASP A 205 8.98 -13.89 -16.79
N ILE A 206 9.70 -12.79 -16.57
CA ILE A 206 11.14 -12.89 -16.34
C ILE A 206 11.44 -13.56 -15.00
N GLY A 207 10.53 -13.41 -14.04
CA GLY A 207 10.67 -14.06 -12.75
C GLY A 207 10.23 -15.51 -12.73
N ASN A 208 9.68 -16.02 -13.84
CA ASN A 208 9.12 -17.38 -13.89
C ASN A 208 8.15 -17.62 -12.76
N LEU A 209 7.19 -16.69 -12.59
CA LEU A 209 6.38 -16.65 -11.39
C LEU A 209 5.18 -17.59 -11.44
N PRO A 210 4.84 -18.22 -10.32
CA PRO A 210 3.63 -19.03 -10.20
C PRO A 210 2.41 -18.14 -9.99
N LEU A 211 2.04 -17.40 -11.03
CA LEU A 211 1.04 -16.34 -10.95
C LEU A 211 0.03 -16.52 -12.08
N THR A 212 -1.24 -16.53 -11.71
CA THR A 212 -2.35 -16.61 -12.66
C THR A 212 -3.24 -15.39 -12.51
N PHE A 213 -3.48 -14.69 -13.61
CA PHE A 213 -4.46 -13.61 -13.65
C PHE A 213 -5.80 -14.17 -14.10
N VAL A 214 -6.88 -13.81 -13.41
CA VAL A 214 -8.23 -14.23 -13.79
C VAL A 214 -8.98 -12.96 -14.23
N MET A 215 -9.23 -12.86 -15.51
CA MET A 215 -9.73 -11.61 -16.10
C MET A 215 -11.26 -11.58 -16.13
N GLN A 216 -11.85 -10.61 -15.43
CA GLN A 216 -13.27 -10.32 -15.54
C GLN A 216 -13.47 -9.43 -16.76
N ARG A 217 -14.07 -10.00 -17.84
CA ARG A 217 -14.22 -9.28 -19.10
C ARG A 217 -15.67 -8.90 -19.32
N ASN A 218 -16.09 -7.75 -18.83
CA ASN A 218 -17.45 -7.27 -19.07
C ASN A 218 -17.51 -6.16 -20.12
N GLY A 219 -16.37 -5.70 -20.61
CA GLY A 219 -16.35 -4.73 -21.70
C GLY A 219 -16.70 -3.31 -21.31
N ILE A 220 -16.91 -3.04 -20.02
CA ILE A 220 -17.25 -1.69 -19.58
C ILE A 220 -16.37 -1.25 -18.42
N GLN A 221 -16.27 0.06 -18.29
CA GLN A 221 -15.67 0.70 -17.13
C GLN A 221 -16.73 1.63 -16.55
N LEU A 222 -16.37 2.46 -15.60
CA LEU A 222 -17.37 3.22 -14.86
C LEU A 222 -18.28 4.06 -15.76
N SER A 223 -17.69 4.76 -16.72
CA SER A 223 -18.44 5.75 -17.50
C SER A 223 -18.51 5.46 -18.98
N ASP A 224 -17.94 4.35 -19.44
CA ASP A 224 -17.88 4.11 -20.88
C ASP A 224 -17.58 2.63 -21.15
N SER A 225 -17.74 2.26 -22.44
CA SER A 225 -17.35 0.95 -22.94
C SER A 225 -15.82 0.86 -23.06
N UNK A 226 -15.38 -0.11 -22.77
CA UNK A 226 -14.09 -0.37 -22.95
C UNK A 226 -13.73 -0.16 -24.30
N LYS A 227 -14.57 -0.54 -25.27
CA LYS A 227 -14.28 -0.40 -26.69
C LYS A 227 -14.03 1.05 -27.12
N ASN A 228 -14.72 1.96 -26.51
CA ASN A 228 -14.54 3.38 -26.86
C ASN A 228 -13.18 3.93 -26.42
N VAL A 229 -12.55 3.33 -25.47
CA VAL A 229 -11.25 3.82 -24.93
C VAL A 229 -10.10 2.89 -25.27
N MET A 230 -10.40 1.65 -25.65
CA MET A 230 -9.38 0.67 -26.07
C MET A 230 -9.90 0.02 -27.34
N ASP A 231 -9.49 0.52 -28.49
CA ASP A 231 -9.87 -0.09 -29.76
C ASP A 231 -9.38 -1.53 -29.85
N LYS A 232 -8.23 -1.79 -29.29
CA LYS A 232 -7.63 -3.13 -29.30
C LYS A 232 -7.32 -3.60 -27.88
N UNK A 233 -7.64 -4.78 -27.44
CA UNK A 233 -7.44 -5.23 -26.28
C UNK A 233 -6.05 -5.40 -26.15
N PRO A 234 -5.58 -5.29 -25.12
CA PRO A 234 -4.16 -5.51 -24.88
C PRO A 234 -3.70 -6.97 -24.87
N ARG A 235 -4.56 -7.88 -25.16
CA ARG A 235 -4.20 -9.31 -25.15
C ARG A 235 -2.90 -9.62 -25.91
N PRO A 236 -2.69 -9.09 -27.12
CA PRO A 236 -1.41 -9.40 -27.81
C PRO A 236 -0.19 -8.91 -27.05
N ILE A 237 -0.31 -7.83 -26.28
CA ILE A 237 0.80 -7.35 -25.46
C ILE A 237 1.06 -8.33 -24.32
N VAL A 238 0.04 -8.81 -23.67
CA VAL A 238 0.15 -9.78 -22.59
C VAL A 238 0.87 -11.04 -23.10
N GLU A 239 0.43 -11.53 -24.27
CA GLU A 239 1.06 -12.71 -24.89
C GLU A 239 2.52 -12.42 -25.25
N ALA A 240 2.78 -11.23 -25.80
CA ALA A 240 4.15 -10.86 -26.16
C ALA A 240 5.07 -10.75 -24.94
N MET A 241 4.50 -10.42 -23.79
CA MET A 241 5.27 -10.37 -22.56
C MET A 241 5.55 -11.75 -21.97
N GLY A 242 4.97 -12.80 -22.52
CA GLY A 242 5.26 -14.16 -22.07
C GLY A 242 4.20 -14.75 -21.13
N VAL A 243 3.07 -14.09 -20.97
CA VAL A 243 1.97 -14.62 -20.15
C VAL A 243 1.08 -15.47 -21.05
N GLU A 244 0.92 -16.74 -20.71
CA GLU A 244 0.11 -17.65 -21.50
C GLU A 244 -1.37 -17.37 -21.31
N ILE A 245 -2.11 -17.25 -22.39
CA ILE A 245 -3.56 -17.07 -22.33
C ILE A 245 -4.25 -18.45 -22.29
N ILE A 246 -5.12 -18.63 -21.32
CA ILE A 246 -5.96 -19.81 -21.19
C ILE A 246 -7.39 -19.36 -21.47
N GLU A 247 -7.92 -19.77 -22.62
CA GLU A 247 -9.26 -19.36 -23.02
C GLU A 247 -10.31 -20.28 -22.44
N LEU A 248 -11.43 -19.67 -22.06
CA LEU A 248 -12.65 -20.42 -21.79
C LEU A 248 -13.81 -19.50 -22.18
N LYS A 249 -15.00 -20.06 -22.35
CA LYS A 249 -16.10 -19.26 -22.82
C LYS A 249 -16.56 -18.24 -21.80
N ALA A 250 -16.74 -18.68 -20.55
CA ALA A 250 -17.24 -17.78 -19.50
C ALA A 250 -16.75 -18.23 -18.12
N LEU A 251 -16.70 -17.29 -17.20
CA LEU A 251 -16.21 -17.57 -15.84
C LEU A 251 -17.34 -18.00 -14.90
N PHE A 252 -18.26 -18.85 -15.39
CA PHE A 252 -19.28 -19.36 -14.46
C PHE A 252 -19.68 -20.80 -14.76
N ASP A 253 -19.20 -21.40 -15.82
CA ASP A 253 -19.36 -22.85 -15.99
C ASP A 253 -18.35 -23.49 -15.05
N THR A 254 -18.82 -24.06 -13.96
CA THR A 254 -17.94 -24.49 -12.87
C THR A 254 -16.92 -25.53 -13.32
N ALA A 255 -17.36 -26.49 -14.13
CA ALA A 255 -16.45 -27.54 -14.59
C ALA A 255 -15.37 -26.98 -15.52
N ASP A 256 -15.78 -26.14 -16.49
CA ASP A 256 -14.81 -25.54 -17.41
C ASP A 256 -13.87 -24.60 -16.69
N MET A 257 -14.40 -23.83 -15.75
CA MET A 257 -13.58 -22.91 -14.95
C MET A 257 -12.55 -23.67 -14.14
N TYR A 258 -12.96 -24.77 -13.54
CA TYR A 258 -12.01 -25.59 -12.78
C TYR A 258 -10.93 -26.18 -13.69
N LYS A 259 -11.29 -26.63 -14.89
CA LYS A 259 -10.28 -27.08 -15.86
C LYS A 259 -9.25 -26.00 -16.14
N ALA A 260 -9.72 -24.76 -16.33
CA ALA A 260 -8.81 -23.64 -16.58
C ALA A 260 -7.91 -23.38 -15.36
N TYR A 261 -8.48 -23.41 -14.16
CA TYR A 261 -7.70 -23.23 -12.94
C TYR A 261 -6.65 -24.33 -12.79
N LYS A 262 -7.05 -25.57 -13.08
CA LYS A 262 -6.14 -26.71 -12.97
C LYS A 262 -4.98 -26.58 -13.95
N HIS A 263 -5.26 -26.17 -15.18
CA HIS A 263 -4.20 -25.95 -16.17
C HIS A 263 -3.29 -24.80 -15.73
N ALA A 264 -3.89 -23.72 -15.23
CA ALA A 264 -3.11 -22.56 -14.76
C ALA A 264 -2.19 -22.96 -13.61
N HIS A 265 -2.69 -23.76 -12.66
CA HIS A 265 -1.88 -24.23 -11.56
C HIS A 265 -0.71 -25.09 -12.07
N SER A 266 -0.99 -25.99 -13.00
CA SER A 266 0.04 -26.83 -13.58
C SER A 266 1.15 -25.99 -14.23
N ARG A 267 0.76 -24.94 -14.97
CA ARG A 267 1.75 -24.05 -15.58
C ARG A 267 2.52 -23.26 -14.52
N ALA A 268 1.81 -22.84 -13.46
CA ALA A 268 2.47 -22.13 -12.35
C ALA A 268 3.56 -22.99 -11.72
N MET A 269 3.30 -24.30 -11.57
CA MET A 269 4.29 -25.20 -11.00
C MET A 269 5.50 -25.36 -11.93
N GLU A 270 5.36 -25.04 -13.21
CA GLU A 270 6.45 -25.02 -14.16
C GLU A 270 7.11 -23.65 -14.26
N GLY A 271 6.68 -22.68 -13.43
CA GLY A 271 7.22 -21.34 -13.48
C GLY A 271 6.68 -20.50 -14.64
N ARG A 272 5.45 -20.78 -15.09
CA ARG A 272 4.88 -20.01 -16.19
C ARG A 272 3.65 -19.23 -15.75
N PRO A 273 3.67 -17.92 -15.90
CA PRO A 273 2.49 -17.12 -15.60
C PRO A 273 1.41 -17.31 -16.67
N THR A 274 0.16 -17.20 -16.24
CA THR A 274 -0.98 -17.43 -17.12
C THR A 274 -2.05 -16.36 -16.89
N MET A 275 -2.94 -16.22 -17.89
CA MET A 275 -4.13 -15.40 -17.72
C MET A 275 -5.33 -16.20 -18.20
N ILE A 276 -6.30 -16.39 -17.32
CA ILE A 276 -7.57 -17.02 -17.67
C ILE A 276 -8.45 -15.94 -18.29
N TYR A 277 -8.88 -16.18 -19.52
CA TYR A 277 -9.41 -15.14 -20.39
C TYR A 277 -10.72 -15.63 -21.01
N PRO A 278 -11.87 -15.12 -20.53
CA PRO A 278 -13.15 -15.53 -21.10
C PRO A 278 -13.39 -14.89 -22.47
N THR A 279 -13.82 -15.69 -23.43
CA THR A 279 -14.01 -15.25 -24.82
C THR A 279 -15.48 -15.01 -25.19
N GLY A 280 -16.41 -15.39 -24.33
CA GLY A 280 -17.83 -15.20 -24.62
C GLY A 280 -18.25 -13.74 -24.73
N TYR A 281 -17.37 -12.83 -24.37
CA TYR A 281 -17.62 -11.39 -24.41
C TYR A 281 -17.07 -10.72 -25.68
N ASP A 282 -16.53 -11.51 -26.58
CA ASP A 282 -15.91 -10.95 -27.80
C ASP A 282 -16.92 -10.58 -28.86
N SER A 283 -18.22 -10.82 -28.65
CA SER A 283 -19.24 -10.41 -29.60
C SER A 283 -19.32 -8.91 -29.72
N SER A 284 -19.91 -8.48 -30.81
CA SER A 284 -19.95 -7.08 -31.13
C SER A 284 -20.99 -6.23 -30.41
N UNK A 285 -21.56 -6.89 -29.68
CA UNK A 285 -22.57 -6.21 -29.03
C UNK A 285 -22.18 -5.03 -28.24
N GLY A 286 -21.17 -4.82 -28.04
CA GLY A 286 -20.75 -3.77 -27.20
C GLY A 286 -20.61 -4.19 -25.76
N ALA A 287 -20.38 -3.24 -24.92
CA ALA A 287 -20.17 -3.49 -23.49
C ALA A 287 -21.45 -4.03 -22.86
N LYS A 288 -21.32 -5.12 -22.14
CA LYS A 288 -22.47 -5.74 -21.50
C LYS A 288 -22.03 -6.57 -20.32
N ILE A 289 -22.59 -6.29 -19.16
CA ILE A 289 -22.38 -7.11 -17.97
C ILE A 289 -23.14 -8.41 -18.17
N ASP A 290 -22.48 -9.53 -17.97
CA ASP A 290 -23.09 -10.83 -18.20
C ASP A 290 -23.74 -11.35 -16.92
N PHE A 291 -25.07 -11.33 -16.90
CA PHE A 291 -25.82 -11.87 -15.78
C PHE A 291 -26.34 -13.29 -16.05
N ASN A 292 -25.88 -13.93 -17.14
CA ASN A 292 -26.36 -15.27 -17.47
C ASN A 292 -26.04 -16.29 -16.37
N TRP A 293 -24.94 -16.08 -15.64
CA TRP A 293 -24.62 -16.99 -14.57
C TRP A 293 -25.68 -16.96 -13.48
N LEU A 294 -26.30 -15.79 -13.24
CA LEU A 294 -27.37 -15.70 -12.26
C LEU A 294 -28.59 -16.47 -12.73
N ALA A 295 -28.93 -16.36 -13.99
CA ALA A 295 -30.04 -17.15 -14.56
C ALA A 295 -29.76 -18.65 -14.42
N ALA A 296 -28.49 -19.04 -14.59
CA ALA A 296 -28.13 -20.45 -14.48
C ALA A 296 -28.15 -20.98 -13.05
N ARG A 297 -28.05 -20.07 -12.05
CA ARG A 297 -27.98 -20.48 -10.65
C ARG A 297 -29.30 -20.35 -9.92
N PHE A 298 -30.13 -19.35 -10.29
CA PHE A 298 -31.39 -19.09 -9.62
C PHE A 298 -32.54 -19.55 -10.49
N ASP A 299 -33.58 -20.11 -9.88
CA ASP A 299 -34.87 -20.28 -10.51
C ASP A 299 -35.65 -19.00 -10.22
N ILE A 300 -35.37 -17.96 -11.01
CA ILE A 300 -35.82 -16.64 -10.68
C ILE A 300 -37.07 -16.19 -11.45
N GLY A 301 -37.48 -16.95 -12.44
CA GLY A 301 -38.62 -16.54 -13.21
C GLY A 301 -39.83 -16.22 -12.36
N THR A 302 -40.19 -17.17 -11.49
CA THR A 302 -41.34 -16.98 -10.61
C THR A 302 -41.12 -15.84 -9.63
N GLU A 303 -39.94 -15.73 -9.08
CA GLU A 303 -39.63 -14.67 -8.12
C GLU A 303 -39.70 -13.30 -8.78
N VAL A 304 -39.12 -13.17 -9.98
CA VAL A 304 -39.15 -11.89 -10.71
C VAL A 304 -40.57 -11.51 -11.07
N ASP A 305 -41.35 -12.46 -11.59
CA ASP A 305 -42.76 -12.16 -11.96
C ASP A 305 -43.53 -11.70 -10.73
N ALA A 306 -43.38 -12.35 -9.61
CA ALA A 306 -44.10 -11.98 -8.38
C ALA A 306 -43.74 -10.58 -7.94
N ILE A 307 -42.43 -10.25 -7.94
CA ILE A 307 -41.97 -8.96 -7.50
C ILE A 307 -42.39 -7.84 -8.46
N THR A 308 -42.21 -8.07 -9.75
CA THR A 308 -42.55 -7.05 -10.73
C THR A 308 -44.06 -6.78 -10.73
N SER A 309 -44.89 -7.82 -10.63
CA SER A 309 -46.34 -7.64 -10.53
C SER A 309 -46.75 -6.87 -9.30
N LYS A 310 -46.15 -7.20 -8.18
CA LYS A 310 -46.47 -6.54 -6.92
C LYS A 310 -46.13 -5.05 -6.96
N ASN A 311 -45.04 -4.69 -7.60
CA ASN A 311 -44.59 -3.31 -7.65
C ASN A 311 -44.95 -2.56 -8.89
N GLY A 312 -45.75 -3.16 -9.78
CA GLY A 312 -46.23 -2.50 -10.99
C GLY A 312 -45.14 -2.25 -12.03
N ILE A 313 -44.13 -3.10 -12.06
CA ILE A 313 -42.98 -2.94 -12.94
C ILE A 313 -43.21 -3.76 -14.22
N SER A 314 -43.00 -3.12 -15.38
CA SER A 314 -43.10 -3.82 -16.65
C SER A 314 -41.75 -4.48 -16.98
N MET A 315 -41.81 -5.72 -17.44
CA MET A 315 -40.60 -6.43 -17.85
C MET A 315 -39.96 -5.81 -19.09
N GLU A 316 -40.68 -4.99 -19.80
CA GLU A 316 -40.13 -4.30 -20.96
C GLU A 316 -39.57 -2.92 -20.65
N GLN A 317 -39.73 -2.46 -19.42
CA GLN A 317 -39.18 -1.18 -19.01
C GLN A 317 -37.67 -1.19 -19.08
N GLU A 318 -37.09 -0.14 -19.63
CA GLU A 318 -35.64 -0.03 -19.73
C GLU A 318 -35.08 0.63 -18.49
N ILE A 319 -33.93 0.17 -18.11
CA ILE A 319 -33.16 0.77 -17.00
C ILE A 319 -31.73 0.98 -17.46
N TRP A 320 -31.06 1.89 -16.80
CA TRP A 320 -29.66 2.09 -17.03
C TRP A 320 -28.87 1.19 -16.08
N VAL A 321 -27.98 0.34 -16.61
CA VAL A 321 -26.96 -0.31 -15.80
C VAL A 321 -25.62 0.21 -16.30
N PRO A 322 -24.57 0.18 -15.48
CA PRO A 322 -23.33 0.83 -15.90
C PRO A 322 -22.92 0.42 -17.32
N GLY A 323 -22.82 1.41 -18.18
CA GLY A 323 -22.39 1.23 -19.56
C GLY A 323 -23.49 0.81 -20.56
N SER A 324 -24.73 0.61 -20.11
CA SER A 324 -25.70 0.01 -20.98
C SER A 324 -27.13 0.35 -20.58
N LEU A 325 -27.99 0.49 -21.58
CA LEU A 325 -29.44 0.63 -21.35
C LEU A 325 -30.06 -0.72 -21.68
N MET A 326 -30.74 -1.34 -20.74
CA MET A 326 -31.24 -2.70 -20.90
C MET A 326 -32.66 -2.80 -20.37
N SER A 327 -33.43 -3.72 -20.93
CA SER A 327 -34.76 -3.96 -20.37
C SER A 327 -34.65 -4.92 -19.17
N TYR A 328 -35.67 -4.91 -18.36
CA TYR A 328 -35.78 -5.86 -17.26
C TYR A 328 -35.63 -7.29 -17.74
N ARG A 329 -36.28 -7.58 -18.84
CA ARG A 329 -36.29 -8.92 -19.40
C ARG A 329 -34.88 -9.39 -19.77
N ASP A 330 -34.06 -8.43 -20.19
CA ASP A 330 -32.73 -8.75 -20.66
C ASP A 330 -31.76 -9.05 -19.49
N ILE A 331 -32.03 -8.37 -18.41
CA ILE A 331 -31.14 -8.56 -17.28
C ILE A 331 -31.55 -9.69 -16.34
N UNK A 332 -32.67 -10.16 -16.54
CA UNK A 332 -33.03 -10.73 -15.92
C UNK A 332 -32.85 -11.01 -15.05
N PRO A 333 -32.54 -11.57 -14.60
CA PRO A 333 -33.09 -12.11 -13.39
C PRO A 333 -32.87 -11.37 -12.08
N MET A 334 -32.05 -10.42 -12.05
CA MET A 334 -31.74 -9.74 -10.80
C MET A 334 -32.27 -8.33 -10.76
N LEU A 335 -33.29 -8.12 -11.54
CA LEU A 335 -33.61 -6.83 -11.95
C LEU A 335 -34.13 -5.86 -10.99
N GLU A 336 -34.99 -6.29 -10.09
CA GLU A 336 -35.59 -5.36 -9.14
C GLU A 336 -34.54 -4.74 -8.26
N CYS A 337 -33.55 -5.53 -7.85
CA CYS A 337 -32.49 -4.97 -7.03
C CYS A 337 -31.65 -3.97 -7.76
N ILE A 338 -31.29 -4.29 -8.98
CA ILE A 338 -30.49 -3.36 -9.79
C ILE A 338 -31.31 -2.09 -10.02
N LEU A 339 -32.57 -2.25 -10.36
CA LEU A 339 -33.43 -1.14 -10.59
C LEU A 339 -33.66 -0.31 -9.36
N LEU A 340 -33.98 -0.95 -8.26
CA LEU A 340 -34.28 -0.22 -7.04
C LEU A 340 -33.04 0.43 -6.45
N VAL A 341 -31.88 -0.16 -6.74
CA VAL A 341 -30.63 0.44 -6.26
C VAL A 341 -30.15 1.56 -7.19
N ASN A 342 -30.25 1.36 -8.51
CA ASN A 342 -29.70 2.34 -9.44
C ASN A 342 -30.73 3.34 -9.94
N ASP A 343 -31.87 2.85 -10.39
CA ASP A 343 -32.95 3.71 -10.89
C ASP A 343 -34.25 3.00 -10.70
N LEU A 344 -35.20 3.72 -10.26
CA LEU A 344 -36.51 3.15 -10.09
C LEU A 344 -37.35 3.28 -11.35
N PRO A 345 -38.39 2.47 -11.46
CA PRO A 345 -39.35 2.75 -12.53
C PRO A 345 -39.79 4.19 -12.37
N GLY A 346 -39.70 4.95 -13.46
CA GLY A 346 -39.94 6.37 -13.39
C GLY A 346 -38.71 7.22 -13.48
N GLY A 347 -37.59 6.58 -13.62
CA GLY A 347 -36.41 7.28 -14.11
C GLY A 347 -35.61 8.11 -13.17
N VAL A 348 -35.29 7.59 -12.02
CA VAL A 348 -34.31 8.27 -11.18
C VAL A 348 -32.92 8.01 -11.74
N ASP A 349 -32.19 9.06 -11.97
CA ASP A 349 -30.82 8.95 -12.44
C ASP A 349 -29.96 8.33 -11.34
N HIS A 350 -29.28 7.23 -11.64
CA HIS A 350 -28.46 6.55 -10.68
C HIS A 350 -27.32 7.43 -10.16
N HIS A 351 -26.98 8.51 -10.87
CA HIS A 351 -25.90 9.41 -10.45
C HIS A 351 -26.34 10.48 -9.46
N ASP A 352 -27.64 10.68 -9.23
CA ASP A 352 -28.04 11.80 -8.40
C ASP A 352 -28.07 11.48 -6.89
N GLY A 353 -27.73 10.27 -6.53
CA GLY A 353 -27.57 9.91 -5.13
C GLY A 353 -28.87 9.71 -4.37
N HIS A 354 -29.99 9.79 -5.05
CA HIS A 354 -31.29 9.57 -4.43
C HIS A 354 -31.94 8.32 -4.95
N MET A 355 -32.64 7.65 -4.04
CA MET A 355 -33.37 6.45 -4.40
C MET A 355 -34.85 6.69 -4.20
N LYS A 356 -35.59 6.76 -5.27
CA LYS A 356 -37.02 6.58 -5.16
C LYS A 356 -37.26 5.12 -4.82
N GLY A 357 -38.23 4.87 -3.99
CA GLY A 357 -38.49 3.50 -3.63
C GLY A 357 -37.49 2.90 -2.68
N ARG A 358 -36.89 3.73 -1.85
CA ARG A 358 -35.99 3.24 -0.80
C ARG A 358 -36.66 2.12 0.00
N ASP A 359 -37.96 2.29 0.32
CA ASP A 359 -38.68 1.27 1.06
C ASP A 359 -38.83 -0.01 0.24
N GLU A 360 -39.03 0.14 -1.08
CA GLU A 360 -39.10 -1.00 -1.97
C GLU A 360 -37.76 -1.74 -2.04
N ALA A 361 -36.64 -1.00 -2.04
CA ALA A 361 -35.32 -1.62 -2.03
C ALA A 361 -35.12 -2.44 -0.77
N GLU A 362 -35.55 -1.90 0.37
CA GLU A 362 -35.42 -2.62 1.64
C GLU A 362 -36.26 -3.89 1.65
N VAL A 363 -37.50 -3.79 1.15
CA VAL A 363 -38.38 -4.95 1.04
C VAL A 363 -37.76 -6.02 0.15
N LEU A 364 -37.24 -5.61 -1.00
CA LEU A 364 -36.61 -6.55 -1.94
C LEU A 364 -35.38 -7.19 -1.34
N GLY A 365 -34.57 -6.40 -0.65
CA GLY A 365 -33.41 -6.94 0.04
C GLY A 365 -33.79 -8.00 1.04
N ASN A 366 -34.85 -7.77 1.81
CA ASN A 366 -35.32 -8.74 2.79
C ASN A 366 -35.85 -10.00 2.09
N ILE A 367 -36.55 -9.84 0.97
CA ILE A 367 -37.02 -11.00 0.19
C ILE A 367 -35.86 -11.83 -0.29
N MET A 368 -34.82 -11.18 -0.82
CA MET A 368 -33.66 -11.90 -1.34
C MET A 368 -32.91 -12.64 -0.25
N LEU A 369 -32.96 -12.14 0.99
CA LEU A 369 -32.33 -12.82 2.10
C LEU A 369 -33.13 -13.99 2.63
N THR A 370 -34.44 -14.03 2.36
CA THR A 370 -35.31 -15.04 2.93
C THR A 370 -35.21 -16.31 2.09
N ARG A 371 -34.86 -17.41 2.73
CA ARG A 371 -34.90 -18.71 2.10
C ARG A 371 -36.18 -19.41 2.45
N ASN A 372 -36.77 -20.11 1.50
CA ASN A 372 -37.86 -20.99 1.88
C ASN A 372 -37.30 -22.21 2.62
N GLU A 373 -38.18 -23.04 3.16
CA GLU A 373 -37.78 -24.15 4.02
C GLU A 373 -36.83 -25.12 3.30
N ALA A 374 -37.12 -25.44 2.06
CA ALA A 374 -36.30 -26.36 1.30
C ALA A 374 -34.91 -25.77 1.02
N GLN A 375 -34.86 -24.49 0.65
CA GLN A 375 -33.60 -23.79 0.43
C GLN A 375 -32.77 -23.74 1.70
N GLN A 376 -33.41 -23.47 2.85
CA GLN A 376 -32.69 -23.40 4.11
C GLN A 376 -32.14 -24.78 4.49
N THR A 377 -32.91 -25.81 4.27
CA THR A 377 -32.46 -27.17 4.58
C THR A 377 -31.25 -27.54 3.71
N ALA A 378 -31.34 -27.27 2.41
CA ALA A 378 -30.25 -27.57 1.48
C ALA A 378 -28.97 -26.79 1.87
N PHE A 379 -29.10 -25.53 2.21
CA PHE A 379 -27.98 -24.69 2.61
C PHE A 379 -27.33 -25.25 3.88
N ASN A 380 -28.14 -25.61 4.86
CA ASN A 380 -27.63 -26.17 6.12
C ASN A 380 -26.88 -27.48 5.89
N GLU A 381 -27.37 -28.31 4.98
CA GLU A 381 -26.71 -29.58 4.67
C GLU A 381 -25.32 -29.35 4.07
N ILE A 382 -25.21 -28.36 3.18
CA ILE A 382 -23.93 -27.99 2.59
C ILE A 382 -22.94 -27.62 3.68
N PHE A 383 -23.38 -26.78 4.61
CA PHE A 383 -22.50 -26.34 5.68
C PHE A 383 -22.15 -27.42 6.69
N ARG A 384 -22.95 -28.47 6.78
CA ARG A 384 -22.62 -29.59 7.67
C ARG A 384 -21.69 -30.60 7.05
N ALA A 385 -21.66 -30.68 5.73
CA ALA A 385 -21.10 -31.83 5.04
C ALA A 385 -19.57 -31.87 5.06
N ASN A 386 -18.93 -30.74 4.89
CA ASN A 386 -17.47 -30.69 4.80
C ASN A 386 -16.95 -29.54 5.64
N LYS A 387 -16.33 -29.89 6.76
CA LYS A 387 -15.82 -28.86 7.65
C LYS A 387 -14.31 -28.86 7.59
N VAL A 388 -13.77 -27.85 6.98
CA VAL A 388 -12.33 -27.69 6.83
C VAL A 388 -11.88 -26.48 7.63
N ASN A 389 -10.92 -26.69 8.51
CA ASN A 389 -10.37 -25.60 9.31
C ASN A 389 -9.39 -24.78 8.45
N VAL A 390 -9.60 -23.49 8.42
CA VAL A 390 -8.64 -22.58 7.81
C VAL A 390 -8.30 -21.50 8.81
N THR A 391 -7.06 -21.04 8.77
CA THR A 391 -6.57 -20.01 9.66
C THR A 391 -5.97 -18.88 8.84
N THR A 392 -6.37 -17.65 9.13
CA THR A 392 -5.81 -16.48 8.50
C THR A 392 -5.23 -15.56 9.58
N ASN A 393 -4.19 -14.80 9.23
CA ASN A 393 -3.47 -13.97 10.17
C ASN A 393 -3.45 -12.52 9.73
N ALA A 394 -3.49 -11.63 10.71
CA ALA A 394 -3.27 -10.20 10.48
C ALA A 394 -1.78 -9.91 10.54
N ARG A 395 -1.36 -8.84 9.89
CA ARG A 395 0.06 -8.43 9.90
C ARG A 395 0.48 -7.97 11.29
N PRO A 396 1.76 -8.14 11.63
CA PRO A 396 2.29 -7.58 12.88
C PRO A 396 2.19 -6.06 12.90
N ALA A 397 2.16 -5.50 14.09
CA ALA A 397 2.15 -4.06 14.28
C ALA A 397 3.51 -3.45 13.93
N PRO A 398 3.54 -2.20 13.45
CA PRO A 398 4.81 -1.54 13.20
C PRO A 398 5.66 -1.45 14.46
N GLY A 399 6.97 -1.56 14.27
CA GLY A 399 7.93 -1.47 15.37
C GLY A 399 8.18 -2.78 16.09
N THR A 400 7.44 -3.84 15.77
CA THR A 400 7.75 -5.14 16.35
C THR A 400 9.01 -5.70 15.70
N THR A 401 9.56 -6.74 16.31
CA THR A 401 10.84 -7.31 15.89
C THR A 401 10.77 -7.83 14.45
N ASN A 402 11.75 -7.47 13.65
CA ASN A 402 11.89 -7.93 12.28
C ASN A 402 13.24 -8.70 12.18
N LEU A 403 14.17 -8.27 11.32
CA LEU A 403 15.44 -8.99 11.18
C LEU A 403 16.54 -8.29 12.00
N THR A 404 16.99 -8.95 13.06
CA THR A 404 17.97 -8.38 13.97
C THR A 404 19.35 -9.00 13.77
N LEU A 405 20.37 -8.34 14.29
CA LEU A 405 21.75 -8.81 14.26
C LEU A 405 22.24 -9.11 15.66
N SER A 406 23.02 -10.15 15.80
CA SER A 406 23.60 -10.53 17.09
C SER A 406 24.80 -9.65 17.43
N VAL A 407 25.20 -9.68 18.70
CA VAL A 407 26.41 -9.00 19.14
C VAL A 407 27.61 -9.45 18.31
N GLU A 408 27.69 -10.76 18.05
CA GLU A 408 28.81 -11.32 17.26
C GLU A 408 28.82 -10.81 15.82
N GLN A 409 27.63 -10.70 15.22
CA GLN A 409 27.54 -10.19 13.85
C GLN A 409 27.92 -8.72 13.79
N LEU A 410 27.54 -7.93 14.77
CA LEU A 410 27.87 -6.50 14.80
C LEU A 410 29.36 -6.28 15.07
N ALA A 411 30.00 -7.15 15.86
CA ALA A 411 31.42 -7.04 16.15
C ALA A 411 32.29 -7.19 14.90
N UNK A 412 31.79 -7.63 13.88
CA UNK A 412 32.50 -7.85 12.73
C UNK A 412 32.47 -6.74 11.77
N VAL A 413 31.78 -5.80 12.16
CA VAL A 413 31.57 -4.68 11.21
C VAL A 413 32.61 -3.58 11.33
N UNK A 414 33.09 -3.20 10.34
CA UNK A 414 34.00 -2.22 10.33
C UNK A 414 33.48 -1.04 9.69
N LEU A 415 33.49 0.00 10.27
CA LEU A 415 32.98 1.26 9.74
C LEU A 415 34.12 2.27 9.50
N PRO A 416 33.89 3.27 8.61
CA PRO A 416 34.92 4.28 8.35
C PRO A 416 35.35 5.01 9.61
N GLU A 417 36.60 5.46 9.64
CA GLU A 417 37.18 6.13 10.78
C GLU A 417 36.72 7.58 10.90
N VAL A 418 36.63 8.04 12.13
CA VAL A 418 36.32 9.43 12.45
C VAL A 418 37.29 10.37 11.74
N GLY A 419 36.77 11.48 11.24
CA GLY A 419 37.55 12.53 10.61
C GLY A 419 37.81 12.32 9.14
N LYS A 420 37.49 11.15 8.61
CA LYS A 420 37.58 10.91 7.17
C LYS A 420 36.33 11.36 6.45
N LYS A 421 36.48 11.74 5.20
CA LYS A 421 35.31 12.06 4.36
C LYS A 421 34.95 10.82 3.57
N THR A 422 33.76 10.29 3.82
CA THR A 422 33.30 9.03 3.23
C THR A 422 31.83 9.15 2.89
N SER A 423 31.41 8.57 1.77
CA SER A 423 30.01 8.57 1.43
C SER A 423 29.20 7.80 2.48
N ALA A 424 28.06 8.33 2.87
CA ALA A 424 27.15 7.63 3.78
C ALA A 424 26.76 6.26 3.21
N ARG A 425 26.82 6.09 1.89
CA ARG A 425 26.53 4.80 1.26
C ARG A 425 27.47 3.68 1.75
N ALA A 426 28.67 4.01 2.22
CA ALA A 426 29.55 2.99 2.78
C ALA A 426 28.92 2.32 4.01
N GLY A 427 28.22 3.12 4.82
CA GLY A 427 27.52 2.58 5.99
C GLY A 427 26.29 1.79 5.63
N SER A 428 25.47 2.33 4.72
CA SER A 428 24.28 1.59 4.31
C SER A 428 24.64 0.30 3.58
N GLU A 429 25.70 0.33 2.76
CA GLU A 429 26.17 -0.88 2.09
C GLU A 429 26.55 -1.96 3.11
N ALA A 430 27.30 -1.58 4.13
CA ALA A 430 27.74 -2.52 5.15
C ALA A 430 26.54 -3.09 5.91
N ALA A 431 25.56 -2.24 6.23
CA ALA A 431 24.41 -2.68 7.00
C ALA A 431 23.55 -3.67 6.21
N TYR A 432 23.20 -3.32 4.96
CA TYR A 432 22.41 -4.25 4.16
C TYR A 432 23.15 -5.56 3.92
N ALA A 433 24.47 -5.50 3.67
CA ALA A 433 25.25 -6.72 3.46
C ALA A 433 25.28 -7.58 4.70
N THR A 434 25.40 -6.98 5.88
CA THR A 434 25.43 -7.72 7.14
C THR A 434 24.08 -8.39 7.40
N VAL A 435 22.98 -7.67 7.18
CA VAL A 435 21.65 -8.24 7.35
C VAL A 435 21.40 -9.36 6.36
N ALA A 436 21.77 -9.14 5.09
CA ALA A 436 21.59 -10.15 4.05
C ALA A 436 22.37 -11.42 4.35
N LYS A 437 23.61 -11.27 4.86
CA LYS A 437 24.42 -12.44 5.22
C LYS A 437 23.81 -13.20 6.39
N ALA A 438 23.28 -12.48 7.37
CA ALA A 438 22.68 -13.10 8.56
C ALA A 438 21.33 -13.75 8.24
N HIS A 439 20.57 -13.18 7.30
CA HIS A 439 19.20 -13.59 7.00
C HIS A 439 18.99 -13.70 5.50
N PRO A 440 19.74 -14.56 4.81
CA PRO A 440 19.70 -14.54 3.34
C PRO A 440 18.36 -14.93 2.75
N ASN A 441 17.65 -15.87 3.38
CA ASN A 441 16.38 -16.34 2.82
C ASN A 441 15.22 -15.39 3.07
N ASP A 442 15.39 -14.43 3.97
CA ASP A 442 14.33 -13.50 4.37
C ASP A 442 14.61 -12.08 3.89
N THR A 443 15.60 -11.87 3.02
CA THR A 443 16.00 -10.55 2.51
C THR A 443 15.77 -10.50 1.01
N PHE A 444 15.05 -9.48 0.58
CA PHE A 444 14.72 -9.28 -0.84
C PHE A 444 15.14 -7.89 -1.28
N UNK A 445 15.91 -7.60 -2.36
CA UNK A 445 16.38 -6.46 -2.80
C UNK A 445 15.78 -6.20 -4.04
N VAL A 446 15.01 -5.24 -4.27
CA VAL A 446 14.42 -4.78 -5.55
C VAL A 446 15.22 -3.62 -6.13
N SER A 447 15.60 -3.73 -7.38
CA SER A 447 16.48 -2.77 -8.04
C SER A 447 15.91 -2.32 -9.38
N CYS A 448 16.31 -1.10 -9.80
CA CYS A 448 15.99 -0.54 -11.11
C CYS A 448 17.29 -0.26 -11.87
N ASP A 449 18.10 -1.32 -12.05
CA ASP A 449 19.39 -1.25 -12.73
C ASP A 449 20.39 -0.35 -12.00
N LEU A 450 20.29 -0.26 -10.68
CA LEU A 450 21.10 0.70 -9.92
C LEU A 450 21.79 0.10 -8.68
N ASN A 451 21.81 -1.23 -8.53
CA ASN A 451 22.46 -1.80 -7.35
C ASN A 451 23.91 -1.35 -7.15
N PRO A 452 24.74 -1.24 -8.21
CA PRO A 452 26.09 -0.71 -7.96
C PRO A 452 26.10 0.73 -7.44
N SER A 453 25.20 1.57 -7.93
CA SER A 453 25.17 2.99 -7.55
C SER A 453 24.53 3.21 -6.19
N THR A 454 23.50 2.47 -5.86
CA THR A 454 22.84 2.60 -4.55
C THR A 454 23.52 1.76 -3.47
N LYS A 455 24.51 0.96 -3.88
CA LYS A 455 25.34 0.15 -2.99
C LYS A 455 24.56 -0.99 -2.32
N LEU A 456 23.64 -1.59 -3.09
CA LEU A 456 23.00 -2.82 -2.63
C LEU A 456 23.56 -4.07 -3.30
N GLY A 457 24.59 -3.94 -4.14
CA GLY A 457 25.19 -5.09 -4.81
C GLY A 457 25.81 -6.09 -3.85
N LYS A 458 26.47 -5.64 -2.79
CA LYS A 458 27.07 -6.56 -1.81
C LYS A 458 26.00 -7.35 -1.06
N ALA A 459 24.92 -6.70 -0.71
CA ALA A 459 23.78 -7.40 -0.08
C ALA A 459 23.17 -8.41 -1.05
N ALA A 460 22.96 -8.01 -2.31
CA ALA A 460 22.38 -8.89 -3.31
C ALA A 460 23.22 -10.15 -3.49
N ALA A 461 24.54 -10.02 -3.38
CA ALA A 461 25.43 -11.17 -3.53
C ALA A 461 25.28 -12.20 -2.40
N GLN A 462 24.65 -11.83 -1.29
CA GLN A 462 24.48 -12.72 -0.14
C GLN A 462 23.18 -13.51 -0.17
N ILE A 463 22.24 -13.17 -1.05
CA ILE A 463 20.91 -13.75 -1.01
C ILE A 463 20.67 -14.64 -2.22
N PRO A 464 19.70 -15.56 -2.15
CA PRO A 464 19.40 -16.42 -3.30
C PRO A 464 19.03 -15.60 -4.53
N ALA A 465 19.29 -16.17 -5.71
CA ALA A 465 19.00 -15.47 -6.96
C ALA A 465 17.55 -15.02 -7.05
N GLN A 466 16.62 -15.84 -6.58
CA GLN A 466 15.20 -15.50 -6.68
C GLN A 466 14.79 -14.35 -5.75
N ASN A 467 15.63 -14.02 -4.77
CA ASN A 467 15.39 -12.86 -3.90
C ASN A 467 16.00 -11.57 -4.45
N GLN A 468 16.82 -11.69 -5.50
CA GLN A 468 17.43 -10.55 -6.17
C GLN A 468 16.52 -10.15 -7.33
N ILE A 469 15.74 -9.11 -7.14
CA ILE A 469 14.70 -8.74 -8.09
C ILE A 469 15.13 -7.51 -8.87
N GLU A 470 15.41 -7.74 -10.16
CA GLU A 470 15.86 -6.66 -11.04
C GLU A 470 14.74 -6.31 -12.01
N LEU A 471 14.18 -5.12 -11.88
CA LEU A 471 13.06 -4.68 -12.70
C LEU A 471 13.48 -3.78 -13.86
N SER A 472 14.78 -3.49 -13.97
CA SER A 472 15.29 -2.54 -14.93
C SER A 472 14.69 -1.16 -14.66
N ILE A 473 14.49 -0.34 -15.68
CA ILE A 473 14.18 1.08 -15.50
C ILE A 473 12.67 1.23 -15.33
N GLU A 474 12.17 0.84 -14.16
CA GLU A 474 10.73 0.87 -13.91
C GLU A 474 10.43 1.19 -12.44
N GLU A 475 10.77 2.39 -12.05
CA GLU A 475 10.51 2.85 -10.68
C GLU A 475 9.02 2.89 -10.36
N GLN A 476 8.18 3.15 -11.36
CA GLN A 476 6.72 3.18 -11.13
C GLN A 476 6.20 1.87 -10.55
N ALA A 477 6.79 0.76 -10.98
CA ALA A 477 6.35 -0.54 -10.50
C ALA A 477 7.19 -1.07 -9.35
N ALA A 478 8.39 -0.52 -9.13
CA ALA A 478 9.33 -1.12 -8.19
C ALA A 478 8.81 -1.12 -6.76
N LEU A 479 8.25 0.00 -6.31
CA LEU A 479 7.71 0.05 -4.96
C LEU A 479 6.47 -0.83 -4.85
N LEU A 480 5.68 -0.94 -5.91
CA LEU A 480 4.52 -1.83 -5.92
C LEU A 480 4.93 -3.30 -5.78
N VAL A 481 6.02 -3.70 -6.46
CA VAL A 481 6.56 -5.05 -6.30
C VAL A 481 7.01 -5.26 -4.85
N ALA A 482 7.69 -4.28 -4.26
CA ALA A 482 8.10 -4.39 -2.86
C ALA A 482 6.89 -4.50 -1.93
N ASP A 483 5.82 -3.75 -2.22
CA ASP A 483 4.58 -3.87 -1.47
C ASP A 483 4.03 -5.30 -1.54
N GLY A 484 4.08 -5.90 -2.72
CA GLY A 484 3.65 -7.29 -2.90
C GLY A 484 4.50 -8.26 -2.11
N LEU A 485 5.81 -8.05 -2.10
CA LEU A 485 6.71 -8.87 -1.26
C LEU A 485 6.30 -8.80 0.20
N ALA A 486 5.99 -7.60 0.68
CA ALA A 486 5.57 -7.42 2.06
C ALA A 486 4.26 -8.15 2.35
N MET A 487 3.40 -8.26 1.34
CA MET A 487 2.13 -8.95 1.50
C MET A 487 2.28 -10.47 1.54
N SER A 488 3.38 -10.97 1.03
CA SER A 488 3.54 -12.41 0.84
C SER A 488 3.64 -13.18 2.14
N SER A 489 4.00 -12.53 3.21
CA SER A 489 4.17 -13.20 4.50
C SER A 489 4.01 -12.23 5.67
N UNK A 490 3.60 -12.61 6.60
CA UNK A 490 3.49 -11.93 7.74
C UNK A 490 4.62 -12.06 8.61
N LYS A 491 5.60 -12.88 8.27
CA LYS A 491 6.81 -13.15 9.09
C LYS A 491 7.86 -12.06 8.90
N PRO A 492 8.84 -11.97 9.80
CA PRO A 492 9.91 -10.99 9.62
C PRO A 492 10.64 -11.18 8.28
N GLN A 493 10.82 -10.09 7.57
CA GLN A 493 11.65 -10.09 6.36
C GLN A 493 11.99 -8.65 5.99
N VAL A 494 13.04 -8.49 5.18
CA VAL A 494 13.42 -7.20 4.63
C VAL A 494 13.03 -7.17 3.16
N ASN A 495 12.23 -6.17 2.80
CA ASN A 495 11.79 -5.93 1.44
C ASN A 495 12.26 -4.52 1.09
N VAL A 496 13.47 -4.42 0.55
CA VAL A 496 14.04 -3.11 0.26
C VAL A 496 14.00 -2.85 -1.24
N VAL A 497 13.52 -1.65 -1.59
CA VAL A 497 13.56 -1.18 -2.98
C VAL A 497 14.43 0.06 -3.00
N SER A 498 15.39 0.10 -3.94
CA SER A 498 16.37 1.18 -3.97
C SER A 498 16.47 1.79 -5.35
N THR A 499 16.50 3.12 -5.37
CA THR A 499 16.87 3.90 -6.55
C THR A 499 17.25 5.30 -6.08
N PHE A 500 17.52 6.20 -6.99
CA PHE A 500 17.83 7.59 -6.64
C PHE A 500 16.55 8.32 -6.23
N SER A 501 16.70 9.23 -5.27
CA SER A 501 15.59 10.03 -4.80
C SER A 501 14.87 10.75 -5.95
N ALA A 502 15.64 11.25 -6.92
CA ALA A 502 15.06 11.96 -8.06
C ALA A 502 14.06 11.10 -8.84
N PHE A 503 14.27 9.78 -8.84
CA PHE A 503 13.38 8.87 -9.57
C PHE A 503 12.22 8.38 -8.74
N PHE A 504 12.24 8.64 -7.42
CA PHE A 504 11.13 8.29 -6.54
C PHE A 504 10.21 9.47 -6.23
N GLU A 505 10.76 10.69 -6.17
CA GLU A 505 10.01 11.83 -5.62
C GLU A 505 8.67 12.06 -6.33
N GLY A 506 8.64 11.85 -7.64
CA GLY A 506 7.42 12.10 -8.39
C GLY A 506 6.55 10.88 -8.63
N ILE A 507 7.14 9.69 -8.63
CA ILE A 507 6.42 8.50 -9.10
C ILE A 507 6.22 7.42 -8.05
N ALA A 508 6.84 7.54 -6.88
CA ALA A 508 6.64 6.54 -5.82
C ALA A 508 5.25 6.61 -5.19
N ARG A 509 4.50 7.66 -5.50
CA ARG A 509 3.22 7.91 -4.83
C ARG A 509 2.25 6.75 -4.93
N GLU A 510 2.20 6.04 -6.05
CA GLU A 510 1.27 4.92 -6.15
C GLU A 510 1.61 3.82 -5.16
N GLY A 511 2.88 3.50 -5.00
CA GLY A 511 3.29 2.52 -4.00
C GLY A 511 3.03 2.99 -2.58
N LEU A 512 3.27 4.28 -2.34
CA LEU A 512 3.00 4.87 -1.02
C LEU A 512 1.50 4.95 -0.73
N GLU A 513 0.66 5.08 -1.77
CA GLU A 513 -0.78 5.06 -1.58
C GLU A 513 -1.24 3.75 -0.94
N LEU A 514 -0.64 2.64 -1.34
CA LEU A 514 -1.00 1.37 -0.73
C LEU A 514 -0.64 1.37 0.76
N TRP A 515 0.41 2.09 1.16
CA TRP A 515 0.76 2.19 2.58
C TRP A 515 -0.36 2.85 3.37
N ARG A 516 -1.02 3.83 2.78
CA ARG A 516 -2.12 4.54 3.46
C ARG A 516 -3.32 3.66 3.75
N TYR A 517 -3.55 2.65 2.90
CA TYR A 517 -4.76 1.85 3.01
C TYR A 517 -4.58 0.61 3.88
N GLN A 518 -3.36 0.25 4.23
CA GLN A 518 -3.12 -1.01 4.89
C GLN A 518 -3.40 -0.91 6.39
N ARG A 519 -4.09 -1.89 6.90
CA ARG A 519 -4.47 -1.94 8.31
C ARG A 519 -3.70 -3.01 9.04
N ASN A 520 -3.43 -2.75 10.29
CA ASN A 520 -2.68 -3.62 11.17
C ASN A 520 -3.54 -4.01 12.37
N LEU A 521 -2.93 -4.64 13.35
CA LEU A 521 -3.63 -5.06 14.56
C LEU A 521 -4.29 -3.90 15.30
N ASN A 522 -3.76 -2.71 15.16
CA ASN A 522 -4.31 -1.54 15.85
C ASN A 522 -5.54 -0.97 15.17
N GLY A 523 -5.88 -1.46 14.00
CA GLY A 523 -7.01 -0.92 13.25
C GLY A 523 -6.71 0.39 12.55
N ILE A 524 -5.46 0.78 12.52
CA ILE A 524 -5.01 2.03 11.92
C ILE A 524 -4.28 1.72 10.61
N ASN A 525 -4.29 2.66 9.69
CA ASN A 525 -3.55 2.50 8.44
C ASN A 525 -2.07 2.73 8.74
N GLU A 526 -1.28 1.68 8.63
CA GLU A 526 0.09 1.68 9.15
C GLU A 526 1.13 1.17 8.17
N GLY A 527 0.85 1.29 6.90
CA GLY A 527 1.85 0.93 5.91
C GLY A 527 2.14 -0.56 5.81
N LEU A 528 3.14 -0.88 5.02
CA LEU A 528 3.59 -2.24 4.75
C LEU A 528 5.03 -2.41 5.20
N ASN A 529 5.46 -3.65 5.39
CA ASN A 529 6.83 -3.96 5.84
C ASN A 529 7.81 -3.78 4.67
N VAL A 530 8.09 -2.53 4.30
CA VAL A 530 8.91 -2.17 3.14
C VAL A 530 9.90 -1.08 3.53
N ILE A 531 11.12 -1.20 3.04
CA ILE A 531 12.09 -0.10 3.11
C ILE A 531 12.17 0.56 1.75
N MET A 532 11.73 1.81 1.66
CA MET A 532 11.95 2.63 0.48
C MET A 532 13.29 3.34 0.66
N HIS A 533 14.32 2.82 -0.02
CA HIS A 533 15.67 3.33 0.12
C HIS A 533 15.94 4.35 -0.97
N MET A 534 15.89 5.62 -0.59
CA MET A 534 16.17 6.73 -1.50
C MET A 534 17.64 7.10 -1.41
N SER A 535 18.40 6.82 -2.47
CA SER A 535 19.79 7.20 -2.52
C SER A 535 19.93 8.55 -3.21
N HIS A 536 21.06 9.22 -2.97
CA HIS A 536 21.40 10.47 -3.68
C HIS A 536 20.40 11.59 -3.34
N VAL A 537 20.08 11.75 -2.06
CA VAL A 537 19.10 12.77 -1.64
C VAL A 537 19.77 14.14 -1.52
N GLY A 538 18.97 15.18 -1.76
CA GLY A 538 19.39 16.57 -1.60
C GLY A 538 20.40 16.99 -2.65
N ALA A 539 21.24 17.95 -2.30
CA ALA A 539 22.32 18.39 -3.16
C ALA A 539 23.47 17.39 -3.18
N CYS A 540 23.48 16.44 -2.26
CA CYS A 540 24.48 15.38 -2.19
C CYS A 540 24.16 14.26 -3.18
N THR A 541 23.88 14.63 -4.43
CA THR A 541 23.44 13.68 -5.44
C THR A 541 24.52 13.35 -6.48
N GLY A 542 25.66 14.05 -6.45
CA GLY A 542 26.67 13.91 -7.47
C GLY A 542 26.38 14.80 -8.67
N ARG A 543 27.29 14.77 -9.65
CA ARG A 543 27.22 15.68 -10.80
C ARG A 543 26.44 15.10 -11.98
N ASP A 544 26.06 13.83 -11.91
CA ASP A 544 25.42 13.14 -13.04
C ASP A 544 24.08 13.75 -13.41
N HIS A 545 23.35 14.22 -12.41
CA HIS A 545 22.00 14.69 -12.60
C HIS A 545 21.90 16.15 -12.27
N PHE A 546 20.84 16.75 -12.73
CA PHE A 546 20.48 18.10 -12.38
C PHE A 546 20.21 18.15 -10.88
N SER A 547 20.98 18.95 -10.15
CA SER A 547 20.95 18.88 -8.69
C SER A 547 19.59 19.22 -8.10
N GLY A 548 18.79 20.00 -8.81
CA GLY A 548 17.44 20.35 -8.34
C GLY A 548 16.46 19.19 -8.31
N TRP A 549 16.82 18.04 -8.87
CA TRP A 549 15.90 16.92 -8.99
C TRP A 549 15.62 16.23 -7.66
N SER A 550 16.50 16.32 -6.68
CA SER A 550 16.41 15.52 -5.46
C SER A 550 16.16 16.37 -4.21
N LEU A 551 15.50 17.50 -4.34
CA LEU A 551 15.43 18.49 -3.25
C LEU A 551 14.16 18.40 -2.40
N ASP A 552 13.14 17.63 -2.81
CA ASP A 552 11.86 17.62 -2.10
C ASP A 552 11.68 16.40 -1.20
N TRP A 553 12.75 15.69 -0.90
CA TRP A 553 12.68 14.40 -0.23
C TRP A 553 12.18 14.50 1.22
N VAL A 554 12.48 15.60 1.91
CA VAL A 554 12.06 15.73 3.31
C VAL A 554 10.54 15.94 3.37
N THR A 555 10.00 16.80 2.52
CA THR A 555 8.56 17.06 2.47
C THR A 555 7.80 15.80 2.07
N LEU A 556 8.34 15.05 1.12
CA LEU A 556 7.75 13.76 0.74
C LEU A 556 7.62 12.85 1.96
N ALA A 557 8.71 12.69 2.71
CA ALA A 557 8.70 11.82 3.88
C ALA A 557 7.72 12.31 4.94
N ILE A 558 7.70 13.61 5.21
CA ILE A 558 6.80 14.17 6.21
C ILE A 558 5.34 13.91 5.83
N GLY A 559 5.02 13.98 4.54
CA GLY A 559 3.66 13.71 4.06
C GLY A 559 3.18 12.31 4.38
N TYR A 560 4.07 11.37 4.59
CA TYR A 560 3.71 9.98 4.88
C TYR A 560 4.01 9.56 6.33
N LEU A 561 4.45 10.50 7.18
CA LEU A 561 4.77 10.15 8.57
C LEU A 561 3.63 9.42 9.30
N PRO A 562 2.35 9.75 9.10
CA PRO A 562 1.31 9.00 9.81
C PRO A 562 1.26 7.51 9.46
N TYR A 563 1.83 7.12 8.30
CA TYR A 563 1.72 5.76 7.79
C TYR A 563 3.02 4.98 7.88
N ILE A 564 4.14 5.61 8.21
CA ILE A 564 5.43 4.94 8.28
C ILE A 564 5.88 4.84 9.73
N ASP A 565 6.67 3.79 10.00
CA ASP A 565 7.24 3.60 11.32
C ASP A 565 8.35 4.62 11.56
N ARG A 566 9.31 4.73 10.63
CA ARG A 566 10.42 5.68 10.78
C ARG A 566 10.91 6.17 9.42
N PHE A 567 11.31 7.45 9.41
CA PHE A 567 12.04 8.08 8.33
C PHE A 567 13.47 8.32 8.83
N TYR A 568 14.44 7.78 8.11
CA TYR A 568 15.85 7.84 8.49
C TYR A 568 16.61 8.78 7.57
N ALA A 569 17.37 9.71 8.15
CA ALA A 569 18.19 10.65 7.42
C ALA A 569 19.55 10.77 8.11
N PRO A 570 20.40 9.77 7.97
CA PRO A 570 21.67 9.78 8.73
C PRO A 570 22.64 10.83 8.24
N ALA A 571 23.55 11.24 9.13
CA ALA A 571 24.47 12.35 8.88
C ALA A 571 25.79 11.90 8.27
N ASP A 572 26.19 10.65 8.47
CA ASP A 572 27.48 10.17 7.97
C ASP A 572 27.42 8.68 7.75
N ALA A 573 28.55 8.09 7.34
CA ALA A 573 28.60 6.66 7.04
C ALA A 573 28.28 5.80 8.25
N ARG A 574 28.77 6.19 9.43
CA ARG A 574 28.52 5.40 10.62
C ARG A 574 27.05 5.49 11.05
N GLY A 575 26.47 6.68 10.99
CA GLY A 575 25.05 6.87 11.24
C GLY A 575 24.18 6.11 10.25
N ALA A 576 24.62 6.02 8.99
CA ALA A 576 23.88 5.26 7.98
C ALA A 576 23.83 3.77 8.33
N PHE A 577 24.92 3.22 8.87
CA PHE A 577 24.89 1.83 9.32
C PHE A 577 23.83 1.63 10.39
N VAL A 578 23.82 2.48 11.40
CA VAL A 578 22.86 2.36 12.51
C VAL A 578 21.43 2.53 11.99
N ALA A 579 21.21 3.49 11.09
CA ALA A 579 19.87 3.74 10.54
C ALA A 579 19.35 2.53 9.79
N VAL A 580 20.15 1.96 8.89
CA VAL A 580 19.70 0.82 8.09
C VAL A 580 19.51 -0.42 8.96
N ARG A 581 20.45 -0.65 9.88
CA ARG A 581 20.30 -1.76 10.82
C ARG A 581 18.98 -1.65 11.58
N ASP A 582 18.65 -0.45 12.06
CA ASP A 582 17.41 -0.24 12.78
C ASP A 582 16.19 -0.45 11.89
N ALA A 583 16.23 0.05 10.65
CA ALA A 583 15.12 -0.14 9.71
C ALA A 583 14.88 -1.62 9.45
N CYS A 584 15.96 -2.39 9.27
CA CYS A 584 15.82 -3.84 9.02
C CYS A 584 15.31 -4.58 10.25
N ALA A 585 15.56 -4.06 11.44
CA ALA A 585 15.18 -4.72 12.70
C ALA A 585 13.75 -4.42 13.13
N ARG A 586 13.06 -3.50 12.46
CA ARG A 586 11.71 -3.09 12.85
C ARG A 586 10.74 -3.40 11.72
N TYR A 587 9.68 -4.13 12.07
CA TYR A 587 8.61 -4.43 11.14
C TYR A 587 7.83 -3.13 10.85
N GLY A 588 7.54 -2.86 9.58
CA GLY A 588 6.75 -1.70 9.21
C GLY A 588 7.34 -0.99 8.00
N ALA A 589 6.69 0.11 7.63
CA ALA A 589 7.11 0.90 6.48
C ALA A 589 8.18 1.91 6.90
N HIS A 590 9.26 1.97 6.15
CA HIS A 590 10.37 2.89 6.42
C HIS A 590 10.80 3.60 5.16
N ILE A 591 11.19 4.86 5.31
CA ILE A 591 11.89 5.59 4.26
C ILE A 591 13.31 5.83 4.76
N VAL A 592 14.30 5.40 3.98
CA VAL A 592 15.72 5.59 4.30
C VAL A 592 16.31 6.51 3.25
N ALA A 593 16.86 7.64 3.66
CA ALA A 593 17.33 8.67 2.73
C ALA A 593 18.85 8.85 2.91
N ILE A 594 19.60 8.48 1.87
CA ILE A 594 21.06 8.39 1.96
C ILE A 594 21.69 9.36 0.96
N PRO A 595 22.54 10.28 1.42
CA PRO A 595 23.27 11.16 0.49
C PRO A 595 24.39 10.42 -0.22
N ARG A 596 24.79 10.90 -1.41
CA ARG A 596 25.80 10.26 -2.23
C ARG A 596 27.21 10.74 -1.93
N ASP A 597 27.38 12.05 -1.79
CA ASP A 597 28.72 12.63 -1.77
C ASP A 597 29.42 12.35 -0.45
N ASN A 598 30.73 12.48 -0.44
CA ASN A 598 31.54 12.20 0.75
C ASN A 598 31.26 13.24 1.82
N LEU A 599 31.02 12.77 3.04
CA LEU A 599 30.72 13.59 4.19
C LEU A 599 31.67 13.21 5.33
N LEU A 600 31.98 14.17 6.17
CA LEU A 600 32.85 13.94 7.31
C LEU A 600 32.22 12.92 8.27
N VAL A 601 33.00 11.94 8.70
CA VAL A 601 32.55 11.01 9.74
C VAL A 601 32.67 11.74 11.09
N LEU A 602 31.55 11.93 11.74
CA LEU A 602 31.44 12.78 12.92
C LEU A 602 32.03 12.14 14.16
N SER A 603 32.52 13.00 15.05
CA SER A 603 33.03 12.57 16.36
C SER A 603 32.27 13.30 17.46
N ASP A 604 32.30 12.71 18.67
CA ASP A 604 31.79 13.38 19.84
C ASP A 604 32.84 14.37 20.37
N GLU A 605 32.58 14.97 21.50
CA GLU A 605 33.47 15.98 22.08
C GLU A 605 34.83 15.41 22.49
N ASN A 606 34.90 14.13 22.70
CA ASN A 606 36.16 13.44 23.07
C ASN A 606 36.96 12.95 21.87
N GLY A 607 36.47 13.19 20.68
CA GLY A 607 37.10 12.72 19.45
C GLY A 607 36.77 11.28 19.10
N ASP A 608 35.87 10.63 19.82
CA ASP A 608 35.45 9.28 19.55
C ASP A 608 34.29 9.28 18.53
N ALA A 609 34.11 8.15 17.85
CA ALA A 609 33.01 8.02 16.90
C ALA A 609 31.67 8.28 17.58
N LEU A 610 30.84 9.03 16.90
CA LEU A 610 29.50 9.32 17.41
C LEU A 610 28.61 8.09 17.40
N TYR A 611 28.87 7.21 16.43
CA TYR A 611 28.09 5.98 16.29
C TYR A 611 28.98 4.76 16.16
N UNK A 612 28.64 3.79 16.76
CA UNK A 612 29.29 2.55 16.69
C UNK A 612 28.33 1.62 16.02
N PRO A 613 28.78 0.45 15.61
CA PRO A 613 27.84 -0.46 14.97
C PRO A 613 26.69 -0.93 15.83
N ASP A 614 26.89 -1.02 17.13
CA ASP A 614 25.85 -1.46 18.06
C ASP A 614 25.12 -0.30 18.74
N SER A 615 25.34 0.93 18.31
CA SER A 615 24.63 2.08 18.89
C SER A 615 23.13 1.93 18.72
N LYS A 616 22.38 2.28 19.76
CA LYS A 616 20.94 2.36 19.66
C LYS A 616 20.59 3.54 18.74
N TRP A 617 19.66 3.33 17.80
CA TRP A 617 19.22 4.42 16.97
C TRP A 617 18.37 5.39 17.78
N GLU A 618 18.68 6.69 17.66
CA GLU A 618 17.90 7.76 18.28
C GLU A 618 17.54 8.76 17.20
N ALA A 619 16.33 9.33 17.28
CA ALA A 619 15.90 10.33 16.30
C ALA A 619 16.76 11.58 16.37
N ALA A 620 17.30 11.91 17.53
CA ALA A 620 18.21 13.05 17.67
C ALA A 620 19.34 12.66 18.62
N THR A 621 20.56 13.07 18.27
CA THR A 621 21.76 12.79 19.05
C THR A 621 22.49 14.09 19.33
N PRO A 622 22.84 14.40 20.59
CA PRO A 622 23.68 15.59 20.84
C PRO A 622 25.04 15.42 20.17
N LEU A 623 25.47 16.44 19.46
CA LEU A 623 26.78 16.47 18.80
C LEU A 623 27.74 17.41 19.51
N ARG A 624 27.25 18.54 19.99
CA ARG A 624 28.06 19.55 20.68
C ARG A 624 27.17 20.20 21.72
N LYS A 625 27.70 20.11 22.97
CA LYS A 625 26.98 20.69 24.11
C LYS A 625 27.88 21.62 24.87
N UNK A 626 27.56 22.77 24.73
CA UNK A 626 28.23 23.74 25.43
C UNK A 626 27.59 23.97 26.70
N LYS A 627 28.23 24.66 27.67
CA LYS A 627 27.67 25.05 28.96
C LYS A 627 26.80 26.31 28.77
N ASP A 628 25.57 26.22 29.18
CA ASP A 628 24.63 27.36 29.17
C ASP A 628 24.38 27.95 27.79
N ALA A 629 24.47 27.16 26.73
CA ALA A 629 24.13 27.61 25.39
C ALA A 629 22.67 28.06 25.33
N LYS A 630 22.43 29.17 24.65
CA LYS A 630 21.08 29.74 24.54
C LYS A 630 20.35 29.27 23.30
N ILE A 631 21.05 28.75 22.31
CA ILE A 631 20.49 28.38 21.02
C ILE A 631 20.78 26.90 20.77
N ALA A 632 19.79 26.19 20.24
CA ALA A 632 19.99 24.83 19.74
C ALA A 632 19.98 24.84 18.22
N ILE A 633 20.97 24.21 17.62
CA ILE A 633 20.96 23.94 16.18
C ILE A 633 20.51 22.51 15.97
N LEU A 634 19.42 22.32 15.24
CA LEU A 634 18.90 21.00 14.91
C LEU A 634 19.21 20.76 13.43
N ALA A 635 20.20 19.91 13.17
CA ALA A 635 20.67 19.67 11.80
C ALA A 635 20.20 18.31 11.33
N LEU A 636 19.41 18.30 10.26
CA LEU A 636 18.89 17.06 9.68
C LEU A 636 19.96 16.43 8.81
N GLY A 637 20.39 15.23 9.20
CA GLY A 637 21.24 14.39 8.36
C GLY A 637 22.54 15.05 7.92
N ALA A 638 22.73 15.11 6.62
CA ALA A 638 24.02 15.47 5.99
C ALA A 638 24.55 16.83 6.41
N THR A 639 23.68 17.73 6.89
CA THR A 639 24.11 19.09 7.26
C THR A 639 24.71 19.18 8.66
N ALA A 640 24.79 18.08 9.39
CA ALA A 640 25.32 18.11 10.75
C ALA A 640 26.77 18.60 10.82
N GLY A 641 27.58 18.27 9.82
CA GLY A 641 28.99 18.69 9.81
C GLY A 641 29.15 20.19 9.69
N ILE A 642 28.40 20.83 8.79
CA ILE A 642 28.50 22.30 8.68
C ILE A 642 27.85 23.01 9.87
N ALA A 643 26.87 22.38 10.50
CA ALA A 643 26.30 22.93 11.73
C ALA A 643 27.30 22.91 12.86
N GLN A 644 28.08 21.84 12.97
CA GLN A 644 29.15 21.77 13.97
C GLN A 644 30.22 22.85 13.72
N ASP A 645 30.61 23.03 12.44
CA ASP A 645 31.54 24.08 12.09
C ASP A 645 31.04 25.46 12.53
N ALA A 646 29.76 25.71 12.26
CA ALA A 646 29.15 27.01 12.61
C ALA A 646 29.19 27.22 14.13
N ALA A 647 28.84 26.18 14.89
CA ALA A 647 28.80 26.30 16.34
C ALA A 647 30.19 26.52 16.92
N GLU A 648 31.21 25.87 16.36
CA GLU A 648 32.58 26.07 16.82
C GLU A 648 33.05 27.52 16.65
N LYS A 649 32.63 28.17 15.56
CA LYS A 649 32.95 29.57 15.34
C LYS A 649 32.26 30.51 16.33
N LEU A 650 31.21 30.04 16.99
CA LEU A 650 30.39 30.85 17.89
C LEU A 650 30.69 30.64 19.36
N GLY A 651 31.70 29.82 19.69
CA GLY A 651 32.06 29.55 21.07
C GLY A 651 30.95 28.81 21.81
N ASP A 652 30.42 29.38 22.87
CA ASP A 652 29.45 28.74 23.74
C ASP A 652 28.00 29.10 23.40
N LEU A 653 27.74 29.81 22.28
CA LEU A 653 26.40 30.29 21.98
C LEU A 653 25.43 29.18 21.64
N ALA A 654 25.86 28.12 20.97
CA ALA A 654 24.95 27.14 20.42
C ALA A 654 25.35 25.70 20.72
N ASP A 655 24.38 24.92 21.09
CA ASP A 655 24.49 23.47 21.09
C ASP A 655 24.05 22.94 19.71
N VAL A 656 24.52 21.76 19.36
CA VAL A 656 24.17 21.11 18.09
C VAL A 656 23.62 19.72 18.36
N TYR A 657 22.49 19.42 17.73
CA TYR A 657 21.90 18.06 17.71
C TYR A 657 21.86 17.57 16.28
N VAL A 658 22.27 16.34 16.07
CA VAL A 658 22.03 15.65 14.79
C VAL A 658 20.61 15.12 14.84
N VAL A 659 19.78 15.48 13.88
CA VAL A 659 18.48 14.85 13.73
C VAL A 659 18.66 13.71 12.72
N ASN A 660 18.55 12.48 13.21
CA ASN A 660 18.81 11.27 12.42
C ASN A 660 17.57 10.75 11.71
N GLY A 661 16.42 11.32 12.01
CA GLY A 661 15.18 10.89 11.37
C GLY A 661 13.95 11.39 12.10
N LEU A 662 12.81 10.93 11.64
CA LEU A 662 11.52 11.34 12.16
C LEU A 662 10.65 10.09 12.32
N PRO A 663 9.62 10.12 13.19
CA PRO A 663 9.22 11.25 14.02
C PRO A 663 10.17 11.44 15.21
N LEU A 664 10.27 12.67 15.66
CA LEU A 664 10.98 12.95 16.90
C LEU A 664 10.12 12.44 18.07
N PRO A 665 10.76 12.03 19.18
CA PRO A 665 9.96 11.68 20.36
C PRO A 665 9.05 12.84 20.76
N ASN A 666 7.87 12.51 21.29
CA ASN A 666 6.85 13.52 21.55
C ASN A 666 7.33 14.67 22.44
N ASP A 667 8.20 14.38 23.40
CA ASP A 667 8.66 15.40 24.34
C ASP A 667 9.95 16.10 23.90
N PHE A 668 10.60 15.65 22.83
CA PHE A 668 11.91 16.18 22.47
C PHE A 668 11.85 17.67 22.14
N LEU A 669 10.97 18.07 21.23
CA LEU A 669 10.88 19.48 20.85
C LEU A 669 10.37 20.34 22.00
N ASP A 670 9.43 19.84 22.80
CA ASP A 670 8.98 20.59 23.97
C ASP A 670 10.13 20.87 24.93
N ASP A 671 11.00 19.87 25.17
CA ASP A 671 12.17 20.04 26.03
C ASP A 671 13.16 21.06 25.42
N ILE A 672 13.36 20.98 24.10
CA ILE A 672 14.23 21.94 23.41
C ILE A 672 13.71 23.36 23.57
N PHE A 673 12.41 23.57 23.34
CA PHE A 673 11.83 24.90 23.45
C PHE A 673 11.83 25.41 24.87
N ALA A 674 11.74 24.55 25.85
CA ALA A 674 11.82 24.94 27.26
C ALA A 674 13.24 25.32 27.67
N GLN A 675 14.24 24.65 27.09
CA GLN A 675 15.63 24.84 27.49
C GLN A 675 16.33 25.99 26.76
N TYR A 676 16.02 26.18 25.48
CA TYR A 676 16.75 27.12 24.63
C TYR A 676 15.90 28.32 24.28
N HIS A 677 16.54 29.47 24.24
CA HIS A 677 15.91 30.70 23.85
C HIS A 677 15.48 30.69 22.39
N GLY A 678 16.30 30.07 21.53
CA GLY A 678 16.01 29.96 20.11
C GLY A 678 16.51 28.66 19.52
N VAL A 679 15.98 28.35 18.36
CA VAL A 679 16.30 27.12 17.64
C VAL A 679 16.56 27.45 16.17
N VAL A 680 17.66 26.91 15.64
CA VAL A 680 17.99 27.01 14.22
C VAL A 680 17.86 25.63 13.61
N THR A 681 17.08 25.48 12.55
CA THR A 681 17.03 24.21 11.82
C THR A 681 17.91 24.30 10.58
N VAL A 682 18.51 23.16 10.21
CA VAL A 682 19.36 23.08 9.01
C VAL A 682 18.99 21.81 8.26
N GLU A 683 18.76 21.95 6.94
CA GLU A 683 18.47 20.79 6.13
C GLU A 683 18.87 21.01 4.67
N ASP A 684 19.23 19.92 4.01
CA ASP A 684 19.58 19.93 2.59
C ASP A 684 18.33 19.57 1.78
N GLY A 685 17.36 20.49 1.81
CA GLY A 685 16.09 20.30 1.15
C GLY A 685 15.32 21.59 1.06
N ILE A 686 14.22 21.56 0.34
CA ILE A 686 13.40 22.77 0.13
C ILE A 686 12.68 23.13 1.41
N ILE A 687 12.88 24.37 1.87
CA ILE A 687 12.14 24.91 3.03
C ILE A 687 11.14 25.99 2.62
N GLY A 688 11.31 26.61 1.45
CA GLY A 688 10.40 27.64 0.95
C GLY A 688 10.46 28.92 1.74
N THR A 689 9.43 29.73 1.58
CA THR A 689 9.28 31.02 2.26
C THR A 689 7.92 31.06 2.92
N ARG A 690 7.70 32.10 3.74
CA ARG A 690 6.36 32.31 4.33
C ARG A 690 5.30 32.58 3.26
N TYR A 691 5.69 33.00 2.07
CA TYR A 691 4.74 33.30 0.99
C TYR A 691 4.48 32.10 0.11
N THR A 692 5.44 31.18 -0.02
CA THR A 692 5.25 29.96 -0.80
C THR A 692 4.94 28.75 0.09
N GLY A 693 5.00 28.93 1.39
CA GLY A 693 4.75 27.86 2.36
C GLY A 693 6.05 27.29 2.90
N VAL A 694 6.32 27.53 4.19
CA VAL A 694 7.48 26.93 4.84
C VAL A 694 7.21 25.42 4.98
N ARG A 695 8.17 24.60 4.56
CA ARG A 695 7.98 23.16 4.52
C ARG A 695 9.25 22.44 4.94
N GLY A 696 9.26 21.12 4.82
CA GLY A 696 10.37 20.31 5.25
C GLY A 696 10.48 20.27 6.76
N PHE A 697 11.68 19.98 7.24
CA PHE A 697 11.95 19.97 8.68
C PHE A 697 11.74 21.36 9.30
N ALA A 698 12.09 22.39 8.55
CA ALA A 698 11.83 23.78 8.99
C ALA A 698 10.36 23.99 9.33
N GLY A 699 9.48 23.57 8.44
CA GLY A 699 8.04 23.72 8.67
C GLY A 699 7.55 22.98 9.89
N LEU A 700 8.06 21.78 10.08
CA LEU A 700 7.71 20.96 11.24
C LEU A 700 8.10 21.67 12.55
N VAL A 701 9.34 22.15 12.63
CA VAL A 701 9.83 22.80 13.84
C VAL A 701 9.16 24.15 14.06
N LEU A 702 8.99 24.93 12.99
CA LEU A 702 8.29 26.23 13.08
C LEU A 702 6.88 26.04 13.64
N SER A 703 6.16 25.06 13.13
CA SER A 703 4.81 24.78 13.60
C SER A 703 4.82 24.38 15.08
N ALA A 704 5.75 23.52 15.48
CA ALA A 704 5.83 23.09 16.86
C ALA A 704 6.18 24.24 17.80
N ALA A 705 7.03 25.18 17.35
CA ALA A 705 7.44 26.30 18.16
C ALA A 705 6.38 27.40 18.30
N SER A 706 5.36 27.39 17.45
CA SER A 706 4.43 28.53 17.34
C SER A 706 3.66 28.81 18.61
N GLN A 707 3.54 27.84 19.52
CA GLN A 707 2.82 28.04 20.77
C GLN A 707 3.77 28.22 21.96
N THR A 708 5.05 28.43 21.69
CA THR A 708 6.06 28.60 22.73
C THR A 708 6.71 29.97 22.60
N ASP A 709 7.55 30.30 23.57
CA ASP A 709 8.32 31.56 23.51
C ASP A 709 9.62 31.42 22.73
N SER A 710 9.99 30.26 22.28
CA SER A 710 11.21 30.05 21.51
C SER A 710 11.10 30.65 20.14
N LYS A 711 12.17 31.30 19.71
CA LYS A 711 12.27 31.87 18.36
C LYS A 711 12.96 30.89 17.47
N THR A 712 12.65 30.91 16.18
CA THR A 712 13.26 29.96 15.24
C THR A 712 13.84 30.71 14.03
N GLU A 713 14.90 30.14 13.48
CA GLU A 713 15.46 30.50 12.18
C GLU A 713 15.74 29.23 11.43
N HIS A 714 15.70 29.32 10.10
CA HIS A 714 15.76 28.13 9.28
C HIS A 714 16.74 28.32 8.14
N VAL A 715 17.65 27.35 7.97
CA VAL A 715 18.65 27.36 6.90
C VAL A 715 18.38 26.13 6.03
N GLY A 716 18.13 26.37 4.75
CA GLY A 716 17.81 25.33 3.80
C GLY A 716 17.66 25.95 2.42
N ILE A 717 17.04 25.23 1.52
CA ILE A 717 16.88 25.70 0.15
C ILE A 717 15.57 26.47 0.04
N VAL A 718 15.70 27.79 -0.18
CA VAL A 718 14.54 28.66 -0.19
C VAL A 718 13.85 28.67 -1.55
N ASP A 719 14.63 28.83 -2.62
CA ASP A 719 14.10 28.88 -3.99
C ASP A 719 14.89 27.88 -4.84
N PRO A 720 14.30 26.74 -5.17
CA PRO A 720 15.03 25.67 -5.87
C PRO A 720 15.09 25.84 -7.39
N ARG A 721 14.50 26.88 -7.94
CA ARG A 721 14.25 26.94 -9.38
C ARG A 721 15.53 26.98 -10.23
N ILE A 722 16.62 27.48 -9.68
CA ILE A 722 17.89 27.52 -10.39
C ILE A 722 18.90 26.75 -9.54
N ALA A 723 19.32 25.60 -10.04
CA ALA A 723 20.23 24.73 -9.32
C ALA A 723 21.39 24.35 -10.26
N PRO A 724 22.62 24.69 -9.90
CA PRO A 724 23.74 24.33 -10.78
C PRO A 724 24.07 22.84 -10.69
N SER A 725 24.67 22.31 -11.75
CA SER A 725 25.18 20.95 -11.75
C SER A 725 26.61 20.98 -11.27
N GLU A 726 26.82 20.75 -9.99
CA GLU A 726 28.11 20.82 -9.33
C GLU A 726 28.19 19.76 -8.23
N GLY A 727 29.31 19.70 -7.53
CA GLY A 727 29.38 18.91 -6.29
C GLY A 727 28.56 19.54 -5.19
N HIS A 728 28.32 18.77 -4.14
CA HIS A 728 27.39 19.24 -3.11
C HIS A 728 27.84 20.53 -2.42
N GLU A 729 29.15 20.69 -2.22
CA GLU A 729 29.63 21.89 -1.52
C GLU A 729 29.33 23.16 -2.33
N GLU A 730 29.53 23.09 -3.65
CA GLU A 730 29.23 24.24 -4.51
C GLU A 730 27.71 24.49 -4.57
N VAL A 731 26.93 23.44 -4.65
CA VAL A 731 25.46 23.58 -4.67
C VAL A 731 24.96 24.18 -3.36
N TRP A 732 25.49 23.68 -2.25
CA TRP A 732 25.13 24.25 -0.94
C TRP A 732 25.47 25.73 -0.89
N GLU A 733 26.68 26.12 -1.37
CA GLU A 733 27.07 27.54 -1.36
C GLU A 733 26.11 28.37 -2.21
N HIS A 734 25.74 27.84 -3.38
CA HIS A 734 24.77 28.50 -4.25
C HIS A 734 23.46 28.80 -3.53
N PHE A 735 22.96 27.85 -2.74
CA PHE A 735 21.69 27.99 -2.04
C PHE A 735 21.82 28.68 -0.68
N GLY A 736 22.99 29.05 -0.27
CA GLY A 736 23.19 29.68 1.03
C GLY A 736 23.16 28.72 2.20
N LEU A 737 23.42 27.45 1.94
CA LEU A 737 23.42 26.39 2.96
C LEU A 737 24.88 26.19 3.40
N THR A 738 25.36 27.09 4.27
CA THR A 738 26.77 27.17 4.64
C THR A 738 26.91 27.35 6.14
N SER A 739 28.10 27.06 6.67
CA SER A 739 28.36 27.29 8.09
C SER A 739 28.22 28.79 8.44
N ASN A 740 28.61 29.70 7.52
CA ASN A 740 28.42 31.12 7.78
C ASN A 740 26.94 31.48 7.90
N ALA A 741 26.10 30.96 7.02
CA ALA A 741 24.66 31.23 7.09
C ALA A 741 24.07 30.71 8.40
N ILE A 742 24.50 29.54 8.83
CA ILE A 742 24.04 28.97 10.11
C ILE A 742 24.48 29.87 11.27
N ALA A 743 25.73 30.32 11.24
CA ALA A 743 26.25 31.21 12.29
C ALA A 743 25.45 32.52 12.34
N GLU A 744 25.13 33.10 11.18
CA GLU A 744 24.33 34.32 11.14
C GLU A 744 22.93 34.06 11.69
N ALA A 745 22.33 32.93 11.40
CA ALA A 745 21.02 32.60 11.95
C ALA A 745 21.06 32.49 13.47
N VAL A 746 22.10 31.89 14.02
CA VAL A 746 22.26 31.81 15.48
C VAL A 746 22.41 33.21 16.07
N LYS A 747 23.28 34.03 15.47
CA LYS A 747 23.51 35.39 15.96
C LYS A 747 22.22 36.22 15.94
N SER A 748 21.41 36.03 14.92
CA SER A 748 20.17 36.80 14.79
C SER A 748 19.19 36.50 15.90
N LEU A 749 19.24 35.30 16.43
CA LEU A 749 18.39 34.89 17.56
C LEU A 749 18.91 35.39 18.88
N THR A 750 20.19 35.81 18.95
CA THR A 750 20.80 36.35 20.16
C THR A 750 20.74 37.88 20.24
N UNK A 751 20.70 38.36 19.19
CA UNK A 751 20.65 39.51 19.17
C UNK A 751 19.48 40.03 19.38
N ILE A 752 18.97 40.17 20.39
CA ILE A 752 17.55 40.35 20.54
C ILE A 752 17.17 41.67 21.16
N THR A 753 18.05 42.58 21.10
CA THR A 753 17.71 43.84 21.69
C THR A 753 16.76 44.69 20.85
N UNK A 754 16.69 44.30 19.76
CA UNK A 754 15.86 45.02 18.99
C UNK A 754 15.07 44.09 18.31
N PRO A 755 13.87 44.60 18.18
CA PRO A 755 13.07 43.73 17.33
C PRO A 755 13.66 43.69 15.93
N ILE A 756 13.85 42.49 15.49
CA ILE A 756 14.39 42.29 14.16
C ILE A 756 13.23 41.87 13.26
N ASN A 757 13.00 42.66 12.23
CA ASN A 757 11.98 42.31 11.25
C ASN A 757 12.63 41.45 10.17
N ARG A 758 12.33 40.17 10.20
CA ARG A 758 13.01 39.25 9.34
C ARG A 758 12.28 38.97 8.05
N PHE A 759 11.10 39.52 7.93
CA PHE A 759 10.28 39.21 6.79
C PHE A 759 9.69 40.48 6.18
#